data_abd26ab9a94fe0785d8aea5bcaf44bfa
#
_entry.id   abd26ab9a94fe0785d8aea5bcaf44bfa
#
_cell.length_a   1.000
_cell.length_b   1.000
_cell.length_c   1.000
_cell.angle_alpha   90.00
_cell.angle_beta   90.00
_cell.angle_gamma   90.00
#
_symmetry.space_group_name_H-M   'P 1'
#
loop_
_entity.id
_entity.type
_entity.pdbx_description
1 polymer ?
#
loop_
_entity_poly.entity_id
_entity_poly.type
_entity_poly.pdbx_seq_one_letter_code
_entity_poly.pdbx_strand_id
1 'polypeptide(L)'
;MAAKARKHTGGRSAVSPAERDKSPLLLSSPSSGKSNARRAGREGKAFPGGSHANGLPSSRHRLTPSAAVKLGLVLFLGELTLYLLCRYHLFQLFENDRHFSHLSTLEKEMAFRTEMGLYYSYYKTIIEAPSFLEGLQMIMNDRLTEYPLVINTLQRFNLYPEVVLSSWYRIYTSVMGYFGIPTKMCWNINRGEGLTPVESCEGMGDPAYFYVTIVFALNGLMMSLFFIYGAYLSGSRLGGVVTSLCFFFNHGESTRVMWTPPLRESFAYPFLVLQMLLLTYILRSRTPSRMSFVALGVSNLCFMLPWQFAQFVLLTQVASLFASYILGYLVASKMQSILVTHMITLAVCFILMFGNSMLLTSFYASSLVSIWVIIALKDRFAQLFKPGIIIWLMQGLAWVGSTVLLKFMLSTILGASDDAHISALIKSKFTSYKDFHTMMYTCAAEFDFIEVETPIRYLKTLLLPINVLVVAVIVWKRISRKCKRGLDHESVVCALLDSDGVFNKQYQQGLVYHSLQLGAFTVLALLIMRLKLFLTPHMCIMASLLCSKQLFGWFGERSKQQMAVFCVVALMAVQGVSNLQAQWGIIGEFSNMPQEELLDWIQDNTHHNAVFAGAMPTMASVKLSTNRPIVNHPHYEDAGLRERTKLVYSMYSRMSGETVKRNLMKLRVDYFVLEDSWCTRRTRPGCSMPEIWDIEDPENVGKVPLCTQLSRNSHPHFSTVFANEVYKVLKVPRASRQDR
;
A
#
# COMPACT_ATOMS: atom_id res chain seq x y z
N MET A 1 3.62 32.10 45.91
CA MET A 1 4.36 33.36 45.97
C MET A 1 4.45 33.89 44.56
N ALA A 2 3.53 34.68 44.11
CA ALA A 2 3.45 36.15 44.16
C ALA A 2 4.61 36.77 43.34
N ALA A 3 4.33 37.22 42.16
CA ALA A 3 3.81 38.50 41.68
C ALA A 3 4.88 39.54 41.37
N LYS A 4 4.86 40.12 40.20
CA LYS A 4 4.60 41.54 39.79
C LYS A 4 5.32 41.81 38.47
N ALA A 5 4.73 42.09 37.36
CA ALA A 5 3.97 43.27 36.88
C ALA A 5 4.65 44.65 37.03
N ARG A 6 4.94 45.31 35.88
CA ARG A 6 4.92 46.77 35.58
C ARG A 6 5.34 46.95 34.10
N LYS A 7 4.54 47.36 33.17
CA LYS A 7 3.89 48.64 32.82
C LYS A 7 4.77 49.89 32.93
N HIS A 8 5.03 50.53 31.78
CA HIS A 8 4.76 51.95 31.43
C HIS A 8 5.21 52.16 29.97
N THR A 9 4.30 52.51 29.10
CA THR A 9 3.75 53.82 28.66
C THR A 9 4.81 54.75 28.10
N GLY A 10 4.71 55.16 26.86
CA GLY A 10 3.84 56.08 26.29
C GLY A 10 4.50 56.89 25.18
N GLY A 11 3.71 57.43 24.29
CA GLY A 11 3.80 58.69 23.60
C GLY A 11 3.99 58.54 22.08
N ARG A 12 2.92 58.56 21.30
CA ARG A 12 2.23 59.72 20.67
C ARG A 12 3.17 60.72 19.96
N SER A 13 3.06 60.76 18.64
CA SER A 13 2.39 61.80 17.80
C SER A 13 2.83 61.53 16.35
N ALA A 14 1.98 61.26 15.42
CA ALA A 14 1.06 62.09 14.69
C ALA A 14 1.77 63.26 13.98
N VAL A 15 1.76 63.23 12.66
CA VAL A 15 1.27 64.26 11.76
C VAL A 15 1.52 63.85 10.30
N SER A 16 0.45 63.65 9.56
CA SER A 16 0.27 63.88 8.13
C SER A 16 0.09 65.38 7.94
N PRO A 17 0.11 66.03 6.79
CA PRO A 17 -0.41 65.59 5.50
C PRO A 17 0.25 66.28 4.24
N ALA A 18 -0.42 66.01 3.14
CA ALA A 18 -0.64 66.88 1.96
C ALA A 18 0.43 66.77 0.87
N GLU A 19 -0.02 66.27 -0.22
CA GLU A 19 -0.77 66.92 -1.31
C GLU A 19 0.07 67.43 -2.44
N ARG A 20 -0.41 67.06 -3.56
CA ARG A 20 -0.57 67.72 -4.89
C ARG A 20 0.53 67.44 -5.87
N ASP A 21 0.29 67.20 -7.06
CA ASP A 21 -0.85 67.23 -7.98
C ASP A 21 -0.29 67.01 -9.42
N LYS A 22 -1.14 66.49 -10.21
CA LYS A 22 -1.34 66.78 -11.62
C LYS A 22 -0.78 65.82 -12.68
N SER A 23 -1.71 65.02 -13.11
CA SER A 23 -1.92 64.74 -14.55
C SER A 23 -2.18 66.07 -15.31
N PRO A 24 -2.10 66.18 -16.63
CA PRO A 24 -3.14 65.59 -17.47
C PRO A 24 -2.75 65.20 -18.93
N LEU A 25 -3.56 64.27 -19.47
CA LEU A 25 -4.32 64.36 -20.75
C LEU A 25 -3.50 64.60 -22.05
N LEU A 26 -3.73 63.91 -23.09
CA LEU A 26 -4.85 63.89 -24.05
C LEU A 26 -4.56 62.85 -25.12
N LEU A 27 -5.48 61.96 -25.37
CA LEU A 27 -6.41 61.93 -26.52
C LEU A 27 -5.82 62.12 -27.92
N SER A 28 -5.94 61.07 -28.76
CA SER A 28 -6.86 61.14 -29.90
C SER A 28 -6.69 59.94 -30.83
N SER A 29 -7.74 59.18 -31.00
CA SER A 29 -8.11 58.64 -32.31
C SER A 29 -8.75 59.78 -33.13
N PRO A 30 -8.88 59.79 -34.43
CA PRO A 30 -9.69 58.83 -35.16
C PRO A 30 -9.35 58.56 -36.66
N SER A 31 -10.04 57.57 -37.16
CA SER A 31 -10.76 57.46 -38.45
C SER A 31 -10.06 57.47 -39.78
N SER A 32 -10.37 56.38 -40.47
CA SER A 32 -10.96 56.31 -41.84
C SER A 32 -10.29 56.99 -42.99
N GLY A 33 -10.05 56.20 -44.03
CA GLY A 33 -9.77 56.70 -45.34
C GLY A 33 -9.75 55.59 -46.41
N LYS A 34 -10.90 55.30 -46.98
CA LYS A 34 -11.02 54.63 -48.28
C LYS A 34 -10.39 55.48 -49.38
N SER A 35 -9.67 54.88 -50.29
CA SER A 35 -9.78 55.29 -51.73
C SER A 35 -9.22 54.26 -52.68
N ASN A 36 -10.05 53.93 -53.64
CA ASN A 36 -9.80 53.23 -54.92
C ASN A 36 -8.81 53.92 -55.78
N ALA A 37 -8.09 53.12 -56.61
CA ALA A 37 -7.99 53.26 -58.06
C ALA A 37 -6.92 52.35 -58.63
N ARG A 38 -7.27 51.33 -59.36
CA ARG A 38 -7.45 51.16 -60.83
C ARG A 38 -6.17 51.22 -61.66
N ARG A 39 -6.02 50.13 -62.46
CA ARG A 39 -5.47 49.98 -63.85
C ARG A 39 -3.95 49.78 -63.91
N ALA A 40 -3.43 48.92 -64.72
CA ALA A 40 -3.67 48.07 -65.86
C ALA A 40 -2.39 47.24 -66.02
N GLY A 41 -2.31 46.06 -66.35
CA GLY A 41 -2.61 45.34 -67.55
C GLY A 41 -1.30 44.93 -68.26
N ARG A 42 -1.03 43.62 -68.35
CA ARG A 42 -0.58 43.01 -69.62
C ARG A 42 -0.40 41.49 -69.48
N GLU A 43 -0.89 40.86 -70.47
CA GLU A 43 -0.98 39.43 -70.77
C GLU A 43 0.38 38.72 -70.84
N GLY A 44 0.37 37.42 -70.56
CA GLY A 44 1.42 36.46 -70.85
C GLY A 44 0.98 35.05 -70.63
N LYS A 45 0.63 34.36 -71.64
CA LYS A 45 0.10 33.03 -71.92
C LYS A 45 0.54 31.88 -71.00
N ALA A 46 -0.46 31.06 -70.79
CA ALA A 46 -0.57 29.68 -70.26
C ALA A 46 0.48 28.65 -70.68
N PHE A 47 0.72 27.68 -69.73
CA PHE A 47 0.64 26.26 -70.03
C PHE A 47 0.25 25.51 -68.75
N PRO A 48 -0.53 24.42 -68.79
CA PRO A 48 -1.15 23.80 -67.68
C PRO A 48 -0.31 22.61 -67.14
N GLY A 49 -0.07 22.58 -65.80
CA GLY A 49 0.49 21.44 -65.12
C GLY A 49 -0.32 21.23 -63.87
N GLY A 50 -1.28 20.31 -63.91
CA GLY A 50 -2.06 19.94 -62.76
C GLY A 50 -1.22 19.17 -61.75
N SER A 51 -1.26 19.59 -60.50
CA SER A 51 -1.03 18.71 -59.36
C SER A 51 -2.05 19.03 -58.29
N HIS A 52 -3.01 18.15 -58.20
CA HIS A 52 -3.94 18.07 -57.07
C HIS A 52 -3.14 17.86 -55.77
N ALA A 53 -2.90 18.90 -55.04
CA ALA A 53 -2.56 18.79 -53.64
C ALA A 53 -3.87 18.56 -52.90
N ASN A 54 -4.22 17.27 -52.72
CA ASN A 54 -5.22 16.87 -51.76
C ASN A 54 -4.71 17.20 -50.36
N GLY A 55 -5.08 18.36 -49.85
CA GLY A 55 -5.04 18.69 -48.46
C GLY A 55 -5.93 17.72 -47.72
N LEU A 56 -5.35 16.68 -47.10
CA LEU A 56 -6.02 15.85 -46.11
C LEU A 56 -6.50 16.75 -44.98
N PRO A 57 -7.80 16.80 -44.69
CA PRO A 57 -8.29 17.51 -43.51
C PRO A 57 -7.76 16.79 -42.28
N SER A 58 -6.90 17.45 -41.52
CA SER A 58 -6.61 17.12 -40.13
C SER A 58 -7.92 17.27 -39.34
N SER A 59 -8.80 16.29 -39.43
CA SER A 59 -9.99 16.23 -38.62
C SER A 59 -9.60 15.90 -37.19
N ARG A 60 -9.09 16.91 -36.45
CA ARG A 60 -9.32 16.95 -35.03
C ARG A 60 -10.82 17.05 -34.84
N HIS A 61 -11.51 15.92 -34.68
CA HIS A 61 -12.86 15.92 -34.16
C HIS A 61 -12.82 16.57 -32.76
N ARG A 62 -12.97 17.90 -32.73
CA ARG A 62 -13.36 18.59 -31.51
C ARG A 62 -14.76 18.09 -31.21
N LEU A 63 -14.86 17.24 -30.19
CA LEU A 63 -16.14 16.85 -29.59
C LEU A 63 -16.94 18.15 -29.38
N THR A 64 -18.17 18.21 -29.86
CA THR A 64 -19.07 19.31 -29.53
C THR A 64 -19.19 19.41 -28.01
N PRO A 65 -19.29 20.60 -27.41
CA PRO A 65 -19.39 20.75 -25.94
C PRO A 65 -20.47 19.82 -25.33
N SER A 66 -21.60 19.63 -25.98
CA SER A 66 -22.64 18.72 -25.53
C SER A 66 -22.21 17.24 -25.57
N ALA A 67 -21.45 16.83 -26.56
CA ALA A 67 -20.91 15.46 -26.63
C ALA A 67 -19.81 15.22 -25.57
N ALA A 68 -19.01 16.23 -25.27
CA ALA A 68 -18.02 16.18 -24.21
C ALA A 68 -18.68 16.07 -22.82
N VAL A 69 -19.76 16.84 -22.56
CA VAL A 69 -20.52 16.76 -21.31
C VAL A 69 -21.22 15.40 -21.17
N LYS A 70 -21.88 14.90 -22.23
CA LYS A 70 -22.50 13.56 -22.20
C LYS A 70 -21.46 12.47 -21.94
N LEU A 71 -20.29 12.60 -22.54
CA LEU A 71 -19.19 11.66 -22.34
C LEU A 71 -18.68 11.70 -20.90
N GLY A 72 -18.48 12.90 -20.35
CA GLY A 72 -18.07 13.08 -18.95
C GLY A 72 -19.10 12.52 -17.97
N LEU A 73 -20.38 12.76 -18.24
CA LEU A 73 -21.47 12.22 -17.41
C LEU A 73 -21.53 10.69 -17.41
N VAL A 74 -21.38 10.06 -18.59
CA VAL A 74 -21.36 8.58 -18.69
C VAL A 74 -20.16 7.97 -17.97
N LEU A 75 -18.98 8.61 -18.06
CA LEU A 75 -17.80 8.16 -17.31
C LEU A 75 -18.02 8.31 -15.81
N PHE A 76 -18.50 9.47 -15.37
CA PHE A 76 -18.79 9.74 -13.95
C PHE A 76 -19.82 8.74 -13.37
N LEU A 77 -20.91 8.47 -14.09
CA LEU A 77 -21.91 7.49 -13.66
C LEU A 77 -21.32 6.07 -13.59
N GLY A 78 -20.45 5.69 -14.55
CA GLY A 78 -19.77 4.40 -14.52
C GLY A 78 -18.82 4.27 -13.32
N GLU A 79 -18.06 5.31 -13.03
CA GLU A 79 -17.16 5.38 -11.89
C GLU A 79 -17.91 5.33 -10.55
N LEU A 80 -18.99 6.09 -10.44
CA LEU A 80 -19.86 6.10 -9.26
C LEU A 80 -20.50 4.71 -9.04
N THR A 81 -20.97 4.07 -10.10
CA THR A 81 -21.56 2.72 -10.02
C THR A 81 -20.53 1.71 -9.52
N LEU A 82 -19.30 1.75 -10.05
CA LEU A 82 -18.23 0.84 -9.62
C LEU A 82 -17.78 1.10 -8.17
N TYR A 83 -17.74 2.36 -7.75
CA TYR A 83 -17.50 2.74 -6.38
C TYR A 83 -18.54 2.12 -5.43
N LEU A 84 -19.81 2.33 -5.73
CA LEU A 84 -20.91 1.83 -4.91
C LEU A 84 -20.94 0.30 -4.88
N LEU A 85 -20.74 -0.34 -6.04
CA LEU A 85 -20.73 -1.80 -6.16
C LEU A 85 -19.58 -2.41 -5.35
N CYS A 86 -18.36 -1.85 -5.45
CA CYS A 86 -17.20 -2.37 -4.72
C CYS A 86 -17.37 -2.16 -3.21
N ARG A 87 -17.80 -0.98 -2.78
CA ARG A 87 -18.08 -0.70 -1.37
C ARG A 87 -19.12 -1.66 -0.80
N TYR A 88 -20.23 -1.86 -1.51
CA TYR A 88 -21.28 -2.79 -1.11
C TYR A 88 -20.75 -4.23 -1.04
N HIS A 89 -20.01 -4.66 -2.06
CA HIS A 89 -19.41 -6.00 -2.11
C HIS A 89 -18.47 -6.28 -0.93
N LEU A 90 -17.57 -5.34 -0.62
CA LEU A 90 -16.65 -5.48 0.51
C LEU A 90 -17.39 -5.54 1.85
N PHE A 91 -18.39 -4.66 2.02
CA PHE A 91 -19.18 -4.63 3.24
C PHE A 91 -19.99 -5.93 3.41
N GLN A 92 -20.63 -6.41 2.34
CA GLN A 92 -21.38 -7.65 2.37
C GLN A 92 -20.52 -8.87 2.71
N LEU A 93 -19.31 -8.97 2.15
CA LEU A 93 -18.38 -10.06 2.47
C LEU A 93 -17.94 -10.02 3.93
N PHE A 94 -17.65 -8.82 4.43
CA PHE A 94 -17.24 -8.63 5.82
C PHE A 94 -18.38 -8.95 6.80
N GLU A 95 -19.59 -8.56 6.46
CA GLU A 95 -20.78 -8.84 7.26
C GLU A 95 -21.13 -10.33 7.25
N ASN A 96 -21.08 -10.98 6.09
CA ASN A 96 -21.35 -12.42 5.96
C ASN A 96 -20.36 -13.26 6.78
N ASP A 97 -19.08 -12.84 6.89
CA ASP A 97 -18.04 -13.58 7.63
C ASP A 97 -18.21 -13.46 9.15
N ARG A 98 -18.80 -12.37 9.66
CA ARG A 98 -18.69 -12.04 11.08
C ARG A 98 -19.99 -11.60 11.74
N HIS A 99 -21.02 -11.26 10.99
CA HIS A 99 -22.22 -10.57 11.50
C HIS A 99 -21.86 -9.33 12.33
N PHE A 100 -20.89 -8.54 11.82
CA PHE A 100 -20.23 -7.47 12.56
C PHE A 100 -21.18 -6.41 13.11
N SER A 101 -22.27 -6.11 12.39
CA SER A 101 -23.30 -5.16 12.84
C SER A 101 -24.04 -5.65 14.09
N HIS A 102 -24.08 -6.95 14.36
CA HIS A 102 -24.74 -7.55 15.50
C HIS A 102 -23.84 -7.82 16.70
N LEU A 103 -22.53 -7.59 16.56
CA LEU A 103 -21.58 -7.82 17.64
C LEU A 103 -21.63 -6.71 18.70
N SER A 104 -21.36 -7.07 19.96
CA SER A 104 -21.09 -6.10 21.03
C SER A 104 -19.81 -5.29 20.75
N THR A 105 -19.61 -4.20 21.49
CA THR A 105 -18.37 -3.39 21.35
C THR A 105 -17.13 -4.24 21.60
N LEU A 106 -17.12 -5.10 22.61
CA LEU A 106 -16.00 -5.97 22.94
C LEU A 106 -15.76 -7.03 21.84
N GLU A 107 -16.82 -7.65 21.35
CA GLU A 107 -16.73 -8.64 20.25
C GLU A 107 -16.21 -8.01 18.96
N LYS A 108 -16.62 -6.76 18.63
CA LYS A 108 -16.08 -6.00 17.50
C LYS A 108 -14.58 -5.75 17.66
N GLU A 109 -14.13 -5.39 18.85
CA GLU A 109 -12.70 -5.23 19.16
C GLU A 109 -11.94 -6.56 19.02
N MET A 110 -12.47 -7.65 19.54
CA MET A 110 -11.88 -8.99 19.40
C MET A 110 -11.87 -9.49 17.94
N ALA A 111 -12.78 -9.02 17.09
CA ALA A 111 -12.79 -9.33 15.67
C ALA A 111 -11.58 -8.73 14.92
N PHE A 112 -10.98 -7.67 15.47
CA PHE A 112 -9.73 -7.10 14.96
C PHE A 112 -8.52 -7.87 15.53
N ARG A 113 -8.23 -9.02 14.94
CA ARG A 113 -7.14 -9.91 15.38
C ARG A 113 -5.76 -9.38 14.98
N THR A 114 -4.73 -9.77 15.72
CA THR A 114 -3.32 -9.52 15.42
C THR A 114 -2.97 -8.02 15.28
N GLU A 115 -2.29 -7.63 14.22
CA GLU A 115 -1.91 -6.24 13.93
C GLU A 115 -3.11 -5.29 13.84
N MET A 116 -4.27 -5.79 13.39
CA MET A 116 -5.49 -4.99 13.27
C MET A 116 -5.94 -4.40 14.62
N GLY A 117 -5.94 -5.23 15.66
CA GLY A 117 -6.27 -4.80 17.02
C GLY A 117 -5.28 -3.77 17.56
N LEU A 118 -3.99 -3.98 17.28
CA LEU A 118 -2.96 -3.03 17.67
C LEU A 118 -3.19 -1.65 17.03
N TYR A 119 -3.43 -1.59 15.74
CA TYR A 119 -3.66 -0.32 15.03
C TYR A 119 -4.97 0.33 15.47
N TYR A 120 -6.03 -0.43 15.56
CA TYR A 120 -7.31 0.07 16.03
C TYR A 120 -7.23 0.61 17.47
N SER A 121 -6.38 0.05 18.35
CA SER A 121 -6.20 0.56 19.70
C SER A 121 -5.71 2.03 19.74
N TYR A 122 -4.89 2.45 18.79
CA TYR A 122 -4.43 3.84 18.69
C TYR A 122 -5.50 4.78 18.17
N TYR A 123 -6.33 4.32 17.22
CA TYR A 123 -7.53 5.06 16.82
C TYR A 123 -8.45 5.27 18.05
N LYS A 124 -8.72 4.21 18.82
CA LYS A 124 -9.51 4.25 20.06
C LYS A 124 -8.92 5.23 21.05
N THR A 125 -7.61 5.19 21.31
CA THR A 125 -6.92 6.13 22.22
C THR A 125 -7.16 7.59 21.83
N ILE A 126 -7.09 7.94 20.55
CA ILE A 126 -7.29 9.32 20.10
C ILE A 126 -8.76 9.75 20.23
N ILE A 127 -9.73 8.89 19.96
CA ILE A 127 -11.15 9.26 20.04
C ILE A 127 -11.66 9.35 21.47
N GLU A 128 -11.12 8.56 22.40
CA GLU A 128 -11.48 8.55 23.83
C GLU A 128 -10.77 9.65 24.63
N ALA A 129 -9.66 10.19 24.12
CA ALA A 129 -8.94 11.26 24.79
C ALA A 129 -9.81 12.54 24.94
N PRO A 130 -9.62 13.35 25.99
CA PRO A 130 -10.39 14.59 26.20
C PRO A 130 -10.31 15.54 25.01
N SER A 131 -9.12 15.69 24.42
CA SER A 131 -8.91 16.48 23.20
C SER A 131 -8.13 15.69 22.14
N PHE A 132 -8.25 16.09 20.86
CA PHE A 132 -7.49 15.48 19.77
C PHE A 132 -5.97 15.61 19.98
N LEU A 133 -5.52 16.78 20.46
CA LEU A 133 -4.09 17.02 20.69
C LEU A 133 -3.53 16.18 21.83
N GLU A 134 -4.28 16.00 22.90
CA GLU A 134 -3.89 15.08 23.99
C GLU A 134 -3.82 13.64 23.52
N GLY A 135 -4.82 13.18 22.74
CA GLY A 135 -4.80 11.86 22.13
C GLY A 135 -3.58 11.65 21.22
N LEU A 136 -3.24 12.65 20.41
CA LEU A 136 -2.05 12.64 19.57
C LEU A 136 -0.76 12.57 20.41
N GLN A 137 -0.68 13.36 21.50
CA GLN A 137 0.46 13.33 22.42
C GLN A 137 0.59 11.99 23.14
N MET A 138 -0.54 11.36 23.52
CA MET A 138 -0.54 10.02 24.13
C MET A 138 0.07 8.96 23.22
N ILE A 139 -0.30 8.95 21.93
CA ILE A 139 0.27 7.97 20.98
C ILE A 139 1.71 8.29 20.58
N MET A 140 2.14 9.55 20.63
CA MET A 140 3.53 9.94 20.39
C MET A 140 4.45 9.61 21.56
N ASN A 141 3.90 9.39 22.76
CA ASN A 141 4.63 9.03 23.98
C ASN A 141 4.00 7.78 24.61
N ASP A 142 3.79 6.75 23.79
CA ASP A 142 3.17 5.51 24.24
C ASP A 142 4.08 4.73 25.20
N ARG A 143 3.52 4.38 26.36
CA ARG A 143 4.17 3.62 27.43
C ARG A 143 3.55 2.22 27.62
N LEU A 144 2.53 1.89 26.84
CA LEU A 144 1.75 0.68 27.03
C LEU A 144 2.22 -0.46 26.12
N THR A 145 2.76 -0.15 24.94
CA THR A 145 2.98 -1.18 23.90
C THR A 145 4.30 -1.91 24.02
N GLU A 146 5.37 -1.23 24.40
CA GLU A 146 6.71 -1.83 24.57
C GLU A 146 7.25 -1.55 25.98
N TYR A 147 6.44 -1.81 27.01
CA TYR A 147 6.83 -1.52 28.39
C TYR A 147 8.21 -2.14 28.75
N PRO A 148 9.13 -1.44 29.44
CA PRO A 148 9.00 -0.09 30.02
C PRO A 148 9.47 1.05 29.11
N LEU A 149 9.68 0.80 27.81
CA LEU A 149 10.12 1.80 26.85
C LEU A 149 8.99 2.78 26.53
N VAL A 150 9.37 4.01 26.23
CA VAL A 150 8.45 5.04 25.69
C VAL A 150 8.73 5.16 24.20
N ILE A 151 7.74 4.91 23.37
CA ILE A 151 7.88 4.90 21.91
C ILE A 151 7.00 5.95 21.25
N ASN A 152 7.48 6.50 20.13
CA ASN A 152 6.67 7.29 19.21
C ASN A 152 6.03 6.36 18.20
N THR A 153 4.73 6.11 18.34
CA THR A 153 4.02 5.13 17.52
C THR A 153 3.76 5.61 16.09
N LEU A 154 3.72 6.92 15.84
CA LEU A 154 3.68 7.47 14.48
C LEU A 154 4.93 7.11 13.69
N GLN A 155 6.11 7.20 14.33
CA GLN A 155 7.37 6.79 13.74
C GLN A 155 7.46 5.28 13.55
N ARG A 156 6.93 4.51 14.53
CA ARG A 156 7.09 3.05 14.64
C ARG A 156 6.11 2.29 13.74
N PHE A 157 4.84 2.70 13.70
CA PHE A 157 3.74 1.90 13.10
C PHE A 157 3.04 2.57 11.92
N ASN A 158 3.53 3.68 11.41
CA ASN A 158 2.90 4.39 10.28
C ASN A 158 1.41 4.74 10.52
N LEU A 159 1.06 5.29 11.71
CA LEU A 159 -0.32 5.50 12.17
C LEU A 159 -1.03 6.73 11.59
N TYR A 160 -0.55 7.30 10.51
CA TYR A 160 -1.23 8.44 9.87
C TYR A 160 -2.69 8.16 9.47
N PRO A 161 -3.06 6.96 8.98
CA PRO A 161 -4.45 6.64 8.72
C PRO A 161 -5.34 6.77 9.97
N GLU A 162 -4.89 6.26 11.12
CA GLU A 162 -5.63 6.33 12.38
C GLU A 162 -5.78 7.75 12.87
N VAL A 163 -4.77 8.58 12.71
CA VAL A 163 -4.83 10.02 13.05
C VAL A 163 -5.85 10.75 12.19
N VAL A 164 -5.88 10.48 10.88
CA VAL A 164 -6.86 11.08 9.97
C VAL A 164 -8.27 10.59 10.29
N LEU A 165 -8.44 9.28 10.46
CA LEU A 165 -9.76 8.69 10.75
C LEU A 165 -10.32 9.16 12.10
N SER A 166 -9.50 9.25 13.14
CA SER A 166 -9.93 9.74 14.45
C SER A 166 -10.30 11.23 14.40
N SER A 167 -9.56 12.04 13.62
CA SER A 167 -9.93 13.43 13.36
C SER A 167 -11.30 13.53 12.68
N TRP A 168 -11.53 12.75 11.63
CA TRP A 168 -12.81 12.74 10.93
C TRP A 168 -13.96 12.24 11.81
N TYR A 169 -13.73 11.20 12.59
CA TYR A 169 -14.73 10.68 13.53
C TYR A 169 -15.13 11.73 14.57
N ARG A 170 -14.16 12.42 15.19
CA ARG A 170 -14.42 13.49 16.17
C ARG A 170 -15.18 14.66 15.55
N ILE A 171 -14.81 15.07 14.33
CA ILE A 171 -15.52 16.12 13.58
C ILE A 171 -16.94 15.66 13.27
N TYR A 172 -17.11 14.46 12.74
CA TYR A 172 -18.41 13.90 12.39
C TYR A 172 -19.35 13.84 13.59
N THR A 173 -18.90 13.25 14.70
CA THR A 173 -19.71 13.11 15.91
C THR A 173 -20.04 14.48 16.53
N SER A 174 -19.11 15.44 16.52
CA SER A 174 -19.34 16.79 17.00
C SER A 174 -20.38 17.55 16.16
N VAL A 175 -20.28 17.44 14.82
CA VAL A 175 -21.22 18.08 13.89
C VAL A 175 -22.62 17.48 14.04
N MET A 176 -22.74 16.14 14.05
CA MET A 176 -24.02 15.46 14.20
C MET A 176 -24.64 15.73 15.58
N GLY A 177 -23.84 15.76 16.63
CA GLY A 177 -24.28 16.13 17.98
C GLY A 177 -24.81 17.56 18.04
N TYR A 178 -24.16 18.51 17.36
CA TYR A 178 -24.64 19.90 17.27
C TYR A 178 -26.02 19.99 16.60
N PHE A 179 -26.28 19.19 15.58
CA PHE A 179 -27.58 19.14 14.91
C PHE A 179 -28.61 18.22 15.59
N GLY A 180 -28.25 17.52 16.65
CA GLY A 180 -29.12 16.57 17.35
C GLY A 180 -29.52 15.34 16.52
N ILE A 181 -28.73 14.98 15.49
CA ILE A 181 -29.01 13.86 14.61
C ILE A 181 -28.46 12.58 15.24
N PRO A 182 -29.30 11.55 15.48
CA PRO A 182 -28.82 10.26 15.99
C PRO A 182 -27.93 9.59 14.94
N THR A 183 -26.73 9.18 15.36
CA THR A 183 -25.72 8.60 14.46
C THR A 183 -25.57 7.10 14.60
N LYS A 184 -26.13 6.49 15.65
CA LYS A 184 -26.12 5.07 15.92
C LYS A 184 -27.48 4.61 16.45
N MET A 185 -27.84 3.38 16.14
CA MET A 185 -28.97 2.67 16.73
C MET A 185 -28.42 1.49 17.53
N CYS A 186 -28.90 1.32 18.76
CA CYS A 186 -28.43 0.27 19.65
C CYS A 186 -29.62 -0.62 20.07
N TRP A 187 -29.36 -1.90 20.20
CA TRP A 187 -30.32 -2.90 20.67
C TRP A 187 -29.63 -4.01 21.47
N ASN A 188 -30.38 -4.71 22.29
CA ASN A 188 -29.89 -5.84 23.05
C ASN A 188 -30.04 -7.12 22.24
N ILE A 189 -28.94 -7.87 22.12
CA ILE A 189 -28.88 -9.15 21.42
C ILE A 189 -28.75 -10.28 22.45
N ASN A 190 -29.60 -11.29 22.33
CA ASN A 190 -29.50 -12.52 23.10
C ASN A 190 -28.52 -13.47 22.40
N ARG A 191 -27.45 -13.84 23.10
CA ARG A 191 -26.35 -14.69 22.57
C ARG A 191 -26.59 -16.20 22.73
N GLY A 192 -27.76 -16.64 23.20
CA GLY A 192 -28.12 -18.03 23.41
C GLY A 192 -28.17 -18.44 24.87
N GLU A 193 -28.29 -19.75 25.14
CA GLU A 193 -28.52 -20.29 26.46
C GLU A 193 -27.33 -20.03 27.42
N GLY A 194 -27.60 -19.38 28.55
CA GLY A 194 -26.63 -19.14 29.62
C GLY A 194 -25.78 -17.88 29.47
N LEU A 195 -25.85 -17.13 28.38
CA LEU A 195 -25.09 -15.88 28.18
C LEU A 195 -25.97 -14.66 28.45
N THR A 196 -25.36 -13.65 29.08
CA THR A 196 -26.05 -12.37 29.30
C THR A 196 -26.26 -11.64 27.95
N PRO A 197 -27.43 -11.00 27.78
CA PRO A 197 -27.65 -10.15 26.61
C PRO A 197 -26.60 -9.06 26.53
N VAL A 198 -26.14 -8.74 25.30
CA VAL A 198 -25.18 -7.68 25.05
C VAL A 198 -25.78 -6.56 24.21
N GLU A 199 -25.36 -5.34 24.48
CA GLU A 199 -25.73 -4.20 23.65
C GLU A 199 -24.88 -4.20 22.38
N SER A 200 -25.54 -4.16 21.22
CA SER A 200 -24.92 -3.95 19.92
C SER A 200 -25.41 -2.66 19.31
N CYS A 201 -24.49 -1.90 18.71
CA CYS A 201 -24.81 -0.63 18.06
C CYS A 201 -24.38 -0.67 16.60
N GLU A 202 -25.22 -0.18 15.71
CA GLU A 202 -24.93 -0.02 14.28
C GLU A 202 -25.04 1.46 13.89
N GLY A 203 -24.21 1.88 12.95
CA GLY A 203 -24.21 3.22 12.38
C GLY A 203 -22.86 3.91 12.48
N MET A 204 -22.77 5.07 11.82
CA MET A 204 -21.52 5.85 11.74
C MET A 204 -21.10 6.47 13.08
N GLY A 205 -21.94 6.44 14.10
CA GLY A 205 -21.62 6.85 15.47
C GLY A 205 -20.93 5.75 16.30
N ASP A 206 -20.91 4.49 15.80
CA ASP A 206 -20.10 3.44 16.39
C ASP A 206 -18.66 3.54 15.84
N PRO A 207 -17.63 3.61 16.72
CA PRO A 207 -16.24 3.83 16.28
C PRO A 207 -15.73 2.75 15.33
N ALA A 208 -16.04 1.48 15.60
CA ALA A 208 -15.58 0.35 14.79
C ALA A 208 -16.27 0.31 13.43
N TYR A 209 -17.57 0.57 13.42
CA TYR A 209 -18.36 0.65 12.19
C TYR A 209 -17.91 1.81 11.30
N PHE A 210 -17.65 2.99 11.88
CA PHE A 210 -17.10 4.15 11.18
C PHE A 210 -15.77 3.81 10.51
N TYR A 211 -14.84 3.22 11.28
CA TYR A 211 -13.52 2.86 10.79
C TYR A 211 -13.59 1.93 9.56
N VAL A 212 -14.32 0.83 9.67
CA VAL A 212 -14.48 -0.15 8.60
C VAL A 212 -15.15 0.46 7.36
N THR A 213 -16.22 1.27 7.58
CA THR A 213 -16.96 1.92 6.49
C THR A 213 -16.09 2.86 5.67
N ILE A 214 -15.23 3.66 6.31
CA ILE A 214 -14.31 4.57 5.60
C ILE A 214 -13.25 3.78 4.83
N VAL A 215 -12.71 2.70 5.38
CA VAL A 215 -11.77 1.83 4.67
C VAL A 215 -12.41 1.24 3.41
N PHE A 216 -13.65 0.76 3.49
CA PHE A 216 -14.35 0.22 2.33
C PHE A 216 -14.70 1.30 1.31
N ALA A 217 -15.04 2.53 1.76
CA ALA A 217 -15.24 3.66 0.87
C ALA A 217 -13.95 4.02 0.10
N LEU A 218 -12.80 4.04 0.77
CA LEU A 218 -11.50 4.29 0.14
C LEU A 218 -11.17 3.22 -0.92
N ASN A 219 -11.46 1.94 -0.63
CA ASN A 219 -11.24 0.86 -1.58
C ASN A 219 -12.29 0.83 -2.71
N GLY A 220 -13.50 1.32 -2.46
CA GLY A 220 -14.46 1.61 -3.53
C GLY A 220 -13.93 2.67 -4.50
N LEU A 221 -13.33 3.75 -4.00
CA LEU A 221 -12.67 4.76 -4.82
C LEU A 221 -11.50 4.16 -5.63
N MET A 222 -10.75 3.24 -5.06
CA MET A 222 -9.72 2.49 -5.80
C MET A 222 -10.30 1.78 -7.03
N MET A 223 -11.49 1.21 -6.94
CA MET A 223 -12.13 0.54 -8.09
C MET A 223 -12.46 1.52 -9.22
N SER A 224 -12.92 2.72 -8.88
CA SER A 224 -13.09 3.79 -9.87
C SER A 224 -11.76 4.16 -10.55
N LEU A 225 -10.68 4.25 -9.78
CA LEU A 225 -9.34 4.47 -10.33
C LEU A 225 -8.88 3.32 -11.25
N PHE A 226 -9.20 2.06 -10.94
CA PHE A 226 -8.90 0.92 -11.82
C PHE A 226 -9.64 1.05 -13.16
N PHE A 227 -10.90 1.45 -13.15
CA PHE A 227 -11.65 1.69 -14.37
C PHE A 227 -11.01 2.77 -15.24
N ILE A 228 -10.71 3.93 -14.63
CA ILE A 228 -10.03 5.04 -15.32
C ILE A 228 -8.69 4.56 -15.89
N TYR A 229 -7.93 3.82 -15.09
CA TYR A 229 -6.62 3.33 -15.47
C TYR A 229 -6.67 2.38 -16.66
N GLY A 230 -7.54 1.38 -16.62
CA GLY A 230 -7.73 0.45 -17.72
C GLY A 230 -8.21 1.12 -19.00
N ALA A 231 -9.13 2.09 -18.86
CA ALA A 231 -9.61 2.90 -19.99
C ALA A 231 -8.48 3.77 -20.59
N TYR A 232 -7.67 4.40 -19.74
CA TYR A 232 -6.53 5.22 -20.16
C TYR A 232 -5.42 4.38 -20.81
N LEU A 233 -5.08 3.24 -20.21
CA LEU A 233 -4.01 2.38 -20.71
C LEU A 233 -4.34 1.73 -22.04
N SER A 234 -5.57 1.27 -22.23
CA SER A 234 -6.04 0.65 -23.48
C SER A 234 -6.43 1.65 -24.57
N GLY A 235 -6.78 2.89 -24.18
CA GLY A 235 -7.40 3.88 -25.05
C GLY A 235 -8.85 3.55 -25.42
N SER A 236 -9.54 2.71 -24.63
CA SER A 236 -10.92 2.27 -24.82
C SER A 236 -11.66 2.14 -23.49
N ARG A 237 -12.91 2.62 -23.41
CA ARG A 237 -13.75 2.44 -22.20
C ARG A 237 -13.97 0.97 -21.86
N LEU A 238 -14.07 0.13 -22.89
CA LEU A 238 -14.16 -1.32 -22.71
C LEU A 238 -12.98 -1.88 -21.92
N GLY A 239 -11.78 -1.29 -22.06
CA GLY A 239 -10.62 -1.67 -21.26
C GLY A 239 -10.80 -1.39 -19.77
N GLY A 240 -11.46 -0.30 -19.38
CA GLY A 240 -11.82 -0.05 -17.99
C GLY A 240 -12.78 -1.11 -17.44
N VAL A 241 -13.80 -1.46 -18.22
CA VAL A 241 -14.74 -2.56 -17.86
C VAL A 241 -14.00 -3.88 -17.71
N VAL A 242 -13.12 -4.23 -18.65
CA VAL A 242 -12.31 -5.46 -18.57
C VAL A 242 -11.46 -5.49 -17.31
N THR A 243 -10.77 -4.39 -16.98
CA THR A 243 -9.97 -4.30 -15.74
C THR A 243 -10.82 -4.56 -14.49
N SER A 244 -11.97 -3.92 -14.39
CA SER A 244 -12.87 -4.07 -13.23
C SER A 244 -13.43 -5.50 -13.13
N LEU A 245 -13.87 -6.07 -14.24
CA LEU A 245 -14.38 -7.45 -14.26
C LEU A 245 -13.28 -8.45 -13.91
N CYS A 246 -12.06 -8.31 -14.46
CA CYS A 246 -10.93 -9.16 -14.11
C CYS A 246 -10.61 -9.11 -12.62
N PHE A 247 -10.70 -7.92 -12.00
CA PHE A 247 -10.48 -7.74 -10.58
C PHE A 247 -11.55 -8.48 -9.74
N PHE A 248 -12.83 -8.32 -10.07
CA PHE A 248 -13.90 -9.02 -9.36
C PHE A 248 -13.86 -10.54 -9.57
N PHE A 249 -13.57 -11.02 -10.78
CA PHE A 249 -13.46 -12.46 -11.06
C PHE A 249 -12.31 -13.15 -10.31
N ASN A 250 -11.29 -12.37 -9.93
CA ASN A 250 -10.15 -12.82 -9.15
C ASN A 250 -10.06 -12.12 -7.79
N HIS A 251 -11.20 -11.73 -7.20
CA HIS A 251 -11.24 -10.87 -6.01
C HIS A 251 -10.45 -11.44 -4.83
N GLY A 252 -10.58 -12.72 -4.53
CA GLY A 252 -9.87 -13.39 -3.44
C GLY A 252 -8.34 -13.43 -3.60
N GLU A 253 -7.83 -13.27 -4.84
CA GLU A 253 -6.40 -13.17 -5.11
C GLU A 253 -5.92 -11.72 -5.27
N SER A 254 -6.86 -10.78 -5.52
CA SER A 254 -6.56 -9.38 -5.80
C SER A 254 -6.47 -8.51 -4.55
N THR A 255 -7.23 -8.84 -3.53
CA THR A 255 -7.31 -8.06 -2.28
C THR A 255 -7.76 -8.94 -1.13
N ARG A 256 -7.46 -8.50 0.10
CA ARG A 256 -7.95 -9.12 1.34
C ARG A 256 -8.56 -8.09 2.29
N VAL A 257 -8.86 -6.90 1.77
CA VAL A 257 -9.42 -5.79 2.55
C VAL A 257 -10.71 -6.20 3.27
N MET A 258 -11.54 -7.05 2.65
CA MET A 258 -12.77 -7.58 3.25
C MET A 258 -12.51 -8.41 4.53
N TRP A 259 -11.35 -9.05 4.65
CA TRP A 259 -11.00 -9.84 5.84
C TRP A 259 -10.19 -9.05 6.86
N THR A 260 -9.44 -8.06 6.41
CA THR A 260 -8.43 -7.36 7.21
C THR A 260 -8.47 -5.84 7.00
N PRO A 261 -9.61 -5.14 7.27
CA PRO A 261 -9.75 -3.71 6.99
C PRO A 261 -8.66 -2.83 7.61
N PRO A 262 -8.24 -2.99 8.89
CA PRO A 262 -7.27 -2.12 9.52
C PRO A 262 -5.81 -2.30 9.08
N LEU A 263 -5.49 -3.25 8.20
CA LEU A 263 -4.11 -3.42 7.75
C LEU A 263 -3.64 -2.23 6.89
N ARG A 264 -2.34 -1.96 6.99
CA ARG A 264 -1.68 -0.84 6.30
C ARG A 264 -1.91 -0.82 4.80
N GLU A 265 -1.93 -1.98 4.16
CA GLU A 265 -2.18 -2.16 2.73
C GLU A 265 -3.56 -1.64 2.30
N SER A 266 -4.57 -1.76 3.16
CA SER A 266 -5.94 -1.28 2.86
C SER A 266 -6.02 0.23 2.67
N PHE A 267 -5.14 0.97 3.32
CA PHE A 267 -5.03 2.42 3.19
C PHE A 267 -4.06 2.85 2.09
N ALA A 268 -2.94 2.15 1.95
CA ALA A 268 -1.87 2.52 1.05
C ALA A 268 -2.19 2.18 -0.42
N TYR A 269 -2.79 1.04 -0.68
CA TYR A 269 -2.97 0.49 -2.02
C TYR A 269 -3.76 1.41 -2.98
N PRO A 270 -4.85 2.07 -2.58
CA PRO A 270 -5.56 3.03 -3.43
C PRO A 270 -4.66 4.16 -3.96
N PHE A 271 -3.74 4.65 -3.13
CA PHE A 271 -2.79 5.68 -3.53
C PHE A 271 -1.68 5.14 -4.44
N LEU A 272 -1.30 3.86 -4.32
CA LEU A 272 -0.41 3.21 -5.29
C LEU A 272 -1.04 3.17 -6.68
N VAL A 273 -2.32 2.81 -6.78
CA VAL A 273 -3.04 2.79 -8.06
C VAL A 273 -3.09 4.18 -8.70
N LEU A 274 -3.39 5.21 -7.91
CA LEU A 274 -3.37 6.61 -8.34
C LEU A 274 -1.97 7.02 -8.80
N GLN A 275 -0.94 6.68 -8.04
CA GLN A 275 0.45 6.98 -8.33
C GLN A 275 0.89 6.33 -9.65
N MET A 276 0.57 5.05 -9.87
CA MET A 276 0.90 4.34 -11.11
C MET A 276 0.15 4.91 -12.32
N LEU A 277 -1.10 5.35 -12.14
CA LEU A 277 -1.87 6.04 -13.18
C LEU A 277 -1.21 7.36 -13.58
N LEU A 278 -0.85 8.20 -12.59
CA LEU A 278 -0.16 9.48 -12.81
C LEU A 278 1.22 9.27 -13.45
N LEU A 279 1.98 8.28 -13.02
CA LEU A 279 3.24 7.90 -13.62
C LEU A 279 3.05 7.51 -15.10
N THR A 280 2.04 6.69 -15.39
CA THR A 280 1.71 6.29 -16.77
C THR A 280 1.32 7.50 -17.63
N TYR A 281 0.58 8.46 -17.05
CA TYR A 281 0.28 9.73 -17.70
C TYR A 281 1.56 10.53 -18.03
N ILE A 282 2.48 10.65 -17.07
CA ILE A 282 3.77 11.32 -17.28
C ILE A 282 4.58 10.63 -18.38
N LEU A 283 4.65 9.30 -18.36
CA LEU A 283 5.38 8.53 -19.36
C LEU A 283 4.81 8.72 -20.78
N ARG A 284 3.48 8.79 -20.91
CA ARG A 284 2.78 8.98 -22.19
C ARG A 284 2.70 10.41 -22.64
N SER A 285 2.84 11.40 -21.76
CA SER A 285 2.82 12.81 -22.11
C SER A 285 4.12 13.22 -22.81
N ARG A 286 4.02 14.04 -23.84
CA ARG A 286 5.19 14.62 -24.53
C ARG A 286 5.91 15.63 -23.65
N THR A 287 5.16 16.53 -23.04
CA THR A 287 5.61 17.56 -22.12
C THR A 287 4.71 17.54 -20.89
N PRO A 288 5.03 16.71 -19.89
CA PRO A 288 4.24 16.65 -18.67
C PRO A 288 4.32 17.98 -17.92
N SER A 289 3.20 18.44 -17.37
CA SER A 289 3.14 19.67 -16.59
C SER A 289 3.84 19.51 -15.24
N ARG A 290 4.29 20.60 -14.62
CA ARG A 290 4.86 20.59 -13.27
C ARG A 290 3.85 20.04 -12.26
N MET A 291 2.58 20.36 -12.41
CA MET A 291 1.49 19.86 -11.54
C MET A 291 1.34 18.33 -11.60
N SER A 292 1.64 17.69 -12.71
CA SER A 292 1.64 16.21 -12.80
C SER A 292 2.71 15.58 -11.92
N PHE A 293 3.89 16.20 -11.80
CA PHE A 293 4.94 15.74 -10.88
C PHE A 293 4.60 16.01 -9.42
N VAL A 294 3.95 17.15 -9.12
CA VAL A 294 3.45 17.43 -7.78
C VAL A 294 2.39 16.40 -7.39
N ALA A 295 1.42 16.12 -8.26
CA ALA A 295 0.39 15.11 -8.02
C ALA A 295 1.01 13.70 -7.82
N LEU A 296 2.03 13.34 -8.61
CA LEU A 296 2.81 12.12 -8.43
C LEU A 296 3.48 12.09 -7.04
N GLY A 297 4.10 13.19 -6.61
CA GLY A 297 4.73 13.30 -5.30
C GLY A 297 3.75 13.14 -4.15
N VAL A 298 2.59 13.82 -4.23
CA VAL A 298 1.54 13.71 -3.21
C VAL A 298 0.98 12.28 -3.12
N SER A 299 0.68 11.65 -4.27
CA SER A 299 0.20 10.26 -4.27
C SER A 299 1.25 9.29 -3.73
N ASN A 300 2.53 9.52 -4.02
CA ASN A 300 3.65 8.77 -3.44
C ASN A 300 3.73 8.93 -1.91
N LEU A 301 3.58 10.16 -1.42
CA LEU A 301 3.56 10.45 0.01
C LEU A 301 2.41 9.73 0.71
N CYS A 302 1.19 9.83 0.16
CA CYS A 302 0.02 9.14 0.69
C CYS A 302 0.15 7.60 0.61
N PHE A 303 0.97 7.07 -0.29
CA PHE A 303 1.29 5.65 -0.35
C PHE A 303 2.33 5.22 0.70
N MET A 304 3.36 6.05 0.94
CA MET A 304 4.48 5.73 1.85
C MET A 304 4.12 5.92 3.32
N LEU A 305 3.37 6.96 3.67
CA LEU A 305 3.04 7.29 5.06
C LEU A 305 2.28 6.18 5.80
N PRO A 306 1.27 5.52 5.18
CA PRO A 306 0.54 4.44 5.84
C PRO A 306 1.32 3.13 5.94
N TRP A 307 2.33 2.89 5.11
CA TRP A 307 2.87 1.55 4.96
C TRP A 307 4.39 1.52 4.71
N GLN A 308 5.13 0.96 5.64
CA GLN A 308 6.58 0.84 5.55
C GLN A 308 7.03 0.01 4.34
N PHE A 309 6.29 -1.04 3.98
CA PHE A 309 6.58 -1.89 2.82
C PHE A 309 6.50 -1.15 1.47
N ALA A 310 5.89 0.05 1.42
CA ALA A 310 5.80 0.87 0.21
C ALA A 310 7.16 1.11 -0.45
N GLN A 311 8.25 1.21 0.33
CA GLN A 311 9.61 1.41 -0.16
C GLN A 311 10.07 0.27 -1.10
N PHE A 312 9.71 -0.98 -0.78
CA PHE A 312 10.07 -2.14 -1.63
C PHE A 312 9.31 -2.12 -2.96
N VAL A 313 8.05 -1.73 -2.93
CA VAL A 313 7.24 -1.58 -4.14
C VAL A 313 7.78 -0.46 -5.02
N LEU A 314 8.11 0.68 -4.43
CA LEU A 314 8.71 1.80 -5.16
C LEU A 314 10.10 1.49 -5.69
N LEU A 315 10.88 0.65 -5.00
CA LEU A 315 12.14 0.14 -5.52
C LEU A 315 11.94 -0.64 -6.83
N THR A 316 10.96 -1.55 -6.87
CA THR A 316 10.66 -2.29 -8.12
C THR A 316 10.19 -1.39 -9.25
N GLN A 317 9.45 -0.34 -8.91
CA GLN A 317 8.99 0.67 -9.86
C GLN A 317 10.16 1.47 -10.44
N VAL A 318 11.05 1.95 -9.60
CA VAL A 318 12.25 2.71 -10.00
C VAL A 318 13.20 1.81 -10.81
N ALA A 319 13.34 0.54 -10.44
CA ALA A 319 14.10 -0.46 -11.21
C ALA A 319 13.51 -0.66 -12.62
N SER A 320 12.20 -0.78 -12.73
CA SER A 320 11.49 -0.94 -14.02
C SER A 320 11.62 0.32 -14.90
N LEU A 321 11.58 1.50 -14.29
CA LEU A 321 11.84 2.78 -14.98
C LEU A 321 13.28 2.88 -15.46
N PHE A 322 14.25 2.50 -14.63
CA PHE A 322 15.67 2.50 -15.00
C PHE A 322 15.96 1.49 -16.12
N ALA A 323 15.39 0.30 -16.04
CA ALA A 323 15.48 -0.67 -17.14
C ALA A 323 14.87 -0.11 -18.43
N SER A 324 13.74 0.61 -18.36
CA SER A 324 13.15 1.29 -19.51
C SER A 324 14.07 2.40 -20.08
N TYR A 325 14.81 3.09 -19.22
CA TYR A 325 15.82 4.09 -19.60
C TYR A 325 17.01 3.41 -20.30
N ILE A 326 17.59 2.36 -19.72
CA ILE A 326 18.71 1.60 -20.31
C ILE A 326 18.34 1.08 -21.71
N LEU A 327 17.13 0.56 -21.86
CA LEU A 327 16.59 0.06 -23.13
C LEU A 327 16.31 1.16 -24.17
N GLY A 328 16.51 2.45 -23.81
CA GLY A 328 16.38 3.60 -24.70
C GLY A 328 14.94 4.08 -24.95
N TYR A 329 13.98 3.64 -24.15
CA TYR A 329 12.59 4.11 -24.25
C TYR A 329 12.37 5.42 -23.52
N LEU A 330 12.97 5.61 -22.34
CA LEU A 330 12.79 6.78 -21.51
C LEU A 330 13.94 7.77 -21.69
N VAL A 331 13.59 9.04 -21.85
CA VAL A 331 14.57 10.14 -22.01
C VAL A 331 15.16 10.49 -20.64
N ALA A 332 16.47 10.77 -20.58
CA ALA A 332 17.21 11.10 -19.35
C ALA A 332 16.55 12.23 -18.54
N SER A 333 16.17 13.34 -19.18
CA SER A 333 15.56 14.49 -18.49
C SER A 333 14.23 14.14 -17.80
N LYS A 334 13.40 13.31 -18.45
CA LYS A 334 12.14 12.84 -17.85
C LYS A 334 12.39 11.90 -16.68
N MET A 335 13.34 10.97 -16.84
CA MET A 335 13.75 10.08 -15.76
C MET A 335 14.29 10.85 -14.54
N GLN A 336 15.16 11.84 -14.75
CA GLN A 336 15.66 12.70 -13.70
C GLN A 336 14.54 13.45 -12.97
N SER A 337 13.57 14.01 -13.69
CA SER A 337 12.42 14.69 -13.08
C SER A 337 11.59 13.74 -12.19
N ILE A 338 11.36 12.49 -12.62
CA ILE A 338 10.69 11.49 -11.82
C ILE A 338 11.51 11.15 -10.57
N LEU A 339 12.83 10.93 -10.71
CA LEU A 339 13.71 10.64 -9.57
C LEU A 339 13.73 11.77 -8.54
N VAL A 340 13.81 13.03 -8.99
CA VAL A 340 13.75 14.20 -8.11
C VAL A 340 12.43 14.24 -7.36
N THR A 341 11.31 13.94 -8.02
CA THR A 341 10.00 13.84 -7.35
C THR A 341 10.02 12.78 -6.26
N HIS A 342 10.57 11.59 -6.53
CA HIS A 342 10.71 10.52 -5.53
C HIS A 342 11.64 10.93 -4.37
N MET A 343 12.75 11.62 -4.65
CA MET A 343 13.68 12.09 -3.60
C MET A 343 13.03 13.15 -2.71
N ILE A 344 12.30 14.11 -3.27
CA ILE A 344 11.56 15.13 -2.52
C ILE A 344 10.51 14.45 -1.65
N THR A 345 9.73 13.51 -2.21
CA THR A 345 8.73 12.76 -1.46
C THR A 345 9.35 11.99 -0.30
N LEU A 346 10.49 11.33 -0.52
CA LEU A 346 11.22 10.59 0.51
C LEU A 346 11.69 11.53 1.64
N ALA A 347 12.21 12.70 1.28
CA ALA A 347 12.64 13.72 2.27
C ALA A 347 11.45 14.23 3.11
N VAL A 348 10.33 14.52 2.46
CA VAL A 348 9.10 14.94 3.18
C VAL A 348 8.59 13.81 4.08
N CYS A 349 8.57 12.57 3.58
CA CYS A 349 8.18 11.41 4.37
C CYS A 349 9.10 11.21 5.58
N PHE A 350 10.42 11.37 5.41
CA PHE A 350 11.40 11.30 6.50
C PHE A 350 11.12 12.31 7.61
N ILE A 351 10.79 13.56 7.24
CA ILE A 351 10.43 14.60 8.20
C ILE A 351 9.12 14.25 8.92
N LEU A 352 8.09 13.87 8.18
CA LEU A 352 6.80 13.50 8.74
C LEU A 352 6.87 12.25 9.63
N MET A 353 7.79 11.33 9.34
CA MET A 353 8.05 10.12 10.15
C MET A 353 9.09 10.37 11.26
N PHE A 354 9.23 11.62 11.72
CA PHE A 354 10.09 12.01 12.85
C PHE A 354 11.55 11.53 12.71
N GLY A 355 12.11 11.60 11.51
CA GLY A 355 13.50 11.24 11.26
C GLY A 355 13.76 9.72 11.29
N ASN A 356 12.80 8.90 10.88
CA ASN A 356 12.97 7.45 10.84
C ASN A 356 14.15 7.06 9.92
N SER A 357 15.27 6.64 10.53
CA SER A 357 16.51 6.29 9.82
C SER A 357 16.35 5.16 8.80
N MET A 358 15.39 4.26 9.01
CA MET A 358 15.10 3.14 8.10
C MET A 358 14.68 3.61 6.70
N LEU A 359 14.08 4.80 6.58
CA LEU A 359 13.72 5.38 5.28
C LEU A 359 14.98 5.73 4.46
N LEU A 360 16.00 6.31 5.10
CA LEU A 360 17.23 6.72 4.42
C LEU A 360 18.20 5.55 4.17
N THR A 361 18.23 4.56 5.06
CA THR A 361 19.07 3.37 4.91
C THR A 361 18.47 2.29 4.00
N SER A 362 17.31 2.56 3.39
CA SER A 362 16.61 1.63 2.51
C SER A 362 17.35 1.44 1.16
N PHE A 363 17.16 0.27 0.56
CA PHE A 363 17.57 0.03 -0.83
C PHE A 363 16.90 1.00 -1.81
N TYR A 364 15.68 1.46 -1.51
CA TYR A 364 14.96 2.42 -2.32
C TYR A 364 15.67 3.78 -2.35
N ALA A 365 16.02 4.33 -1.19
CA ALA A 365 16.75 5.60 -1.08
C ALA A 365 18.11 5.54 -1.80
N SER A 366 18.88 4.48 -1.52
CA SER A 366 20.18 4.24 -2.15
C SER A 366 20.07 4.08 -3.67
N SER A 367 19.02 3.39 -4.15
CA SER A 367 18.76 3.21 -5.58
C SER A 367 18.43 4.53 -6.30
N LEU A 368 17.65 5.41 -5.69
CA LEU A 368 17.32 6.73 -6.27
C LEU A 368 18.60 7.54 -6.52
N VAL A 369 19.48 7.61 -5.53
CA VAL A 369 20.75 8.33 -5.64
C VAL A 369 21.68 7.68 -6.67
N SER A 370 21.82 6.35 -6.62
CA SER A 370 22.67 5.59 -7.54
C SER A 370 22.25 5.78 -9.00
N ILE A 371 20.97 5.67 -9.30
CA ILE A 371 20.44 5.87 -10.67
C ILE A 371 20.64 7.32 -11.11
N TRP A 372 20.40 8.29 -10.23
CA TRP A 372 20.60 9.70 -10.56
C TRP A 372 22.03 9.99 -10.94
N VAL A 373 23.01 9.46 -10.19
CA VAL A 373 24.46 9.57 -10.47
C VAL A 373 24.80 8.88 -11.82
N ILE A 374 24.31 7.67 -12.08
CA ILE A 374 24.58 6.95 -13.32
C ILE A 374 24.03 7.72 -14.54
N ILE A 375 22.86 8.34 -14.43
CA ILE A 375 22.31 9.17 -15.50
C ILE A 375 23.13 10.46 -15.70
N ALA A 376 23.64 11.07 -14.63
CA ALA A 376 24.52 12.23 -14.70
C ALA A 376 25.87 11.88 -15.35
N LEU A 377 26.39 10.67 -15.13
CA LEU A 377 27.65 10.17 -15.69
C LEU A 377 27.46 9.44 -17.05
N LYS A 378 26.30 9.54 -17.67
CA LYS A 378 25.96 8.81 -18.89
C LYS A 378 27.00 8.99 -20.02
N ASP A 379 27.55 10.22 -20.17
CA ASP A 379 28.52 10.55 -21.23
C ASP A 379 29.88 9.88 -20.95
N ARG A 380 30.27 9.70 -19.69
CA ARG A 380 31.45 8.95 -19.29
C ARG A 380 31.29 7.45 -19.60
N PHE A 381 30.11 6.88 -19.30
CA PHE A 381 29.81 5.50 -19.68
C PHE A 381 29.87 5.28 -21.20
N ALA A 382 29.36 6.24 -21.99
CA ALA A 382 29.40 6.17 -23.45
C ALA A 382 30.83 6.27 -24.02
N GLN A 383 31.74 6.95 -23.31
CA GLN A 383 33.16 7.03 -23.70
C GLN A 383 33.94 5.77 -23.37
N LEU A 384 33.64 5.13 -22.21
CA LEU A 384 34.38 3.97 -21.71
C LEU A 384 33.94 2.64 -22.37
N PHE A 385 32.68 2.53 -22.76
CA PHE A 385 32.11 1.27 -23.23
C PHE A 385 31.50 1.43 -24.63
N LYS A 386 31.75 0.46 -25.50
CA LYS A 386 31.13 0.43 -26.84
C LYS A 386 29.60 0.33 -26.72
N PRO A 387 28.82 1.07 -27.57
CA PRO A 387 27.36 0.99 -27.57
C PRO A 387 26.90 -0.42 -27.86
N GLY A 388 25.93 -0.90 -27.07
CA GLY A 388 25.34 -2.24 -27.22
C GLY A 388 24.97 -2.87 -25.88
N ILE A 389 24.91 -4.19 -25.84
CA ILE A 389 24.55 -4.96 -24.65
C ILE A 389 25.53 -4.72 -23.49
N ILE A 390 26.81 -4.47 -23.80
CA ILE A 390 27.86 -4.26 -22.78
C ILE A 390 27.56 -3.03 -21.92
N ILE A 391 27.16 -1.90 -22.52
CA ILE A 391 26.85 -0.68 -21.77
C ILE A 391 25.61 -0.89 -20.89
N TRP A 392 24.62 -1.69 -21.34
CA TRP A 392 23.44 -2.01 -20.54
C TRP A 392 23.80 -2.84 -19.31
N LEU A 393 24.65 -3.86 -19.49
CA LEU A 393 25.15 -4.69 -18.39
C LEU A 393 25.98 -3.87 -17.39
N MET A 394 26.88 -3.01 -17.90
CA MET A 394 27.71 -2.17 -17.04
C MET A 394 26.91 -1.15 -16.24
N GLN A 395 25.89 -0.52 -16.84
CA GLN A 395 24.99 0.37 -16.11
C GLN A 395 24.15 -0.39 -15.06
N GLY A 396 23.68 -1.59 -15.38
CA GLY A 396 22.97 -2.46 -14.44
C GLY A 396 23.85 -2.89 -13.26
N LEU A 397 25.08 -3.35 -13.53
CA LEU A 397 26.06 -3.73 -12.50
C LEU A 397 26.47 -2.52 -11.64
N ALA A 398 26.71 -1.36 -12.25
CA ALA A 398 27.01 -0.14 -11.54
C ALA A 398 25.86 0.28 -10.62
N TRP A 399 24.60 0.16 -11.08
CA TRP A 399 23.43 0.43 -10.26
C TRP A 399 23.35 -0.49 -9.04
N VAL A 400 23.42 -1.80 -9.24
CA VAL A 400 23.34 -2.77 -8.15
C VAL A 400 24.51 -2.57 -7.17
N GLY A 401 25.74 -2.48 -7.67
CA GLY A 401 26.94 -2.31 -6.82
C GLY A 401 26.91 -1.02 -6.01
N SER A 402 26.59 0.12 -6.66
CA SER A 402 26.51 1.41 -5.96
C SER A 402 25.33 1.48 -4.97
N THR A 403 24.21 0.85 -5.28
CA THR A 403 23.05 0.78 -4.38
C THR A 403 23.40 0.01 -3.10
N VAL A 404 24.02 -1.16 -3.25
CA VAL A 404 24.45 -1.99 -2.11
C VAL A 404 25.50 -1.26 -1.28
N LEU A 405 26.51 -0.70 -1.92
CA LEU A 405 27.58 0.03 -1.24
C LEU A 405 27.02 1.23 -0.46
N LEU A 406 26.19 2.04 -1.10
CA LEU A 406 25.61 3.23 -0.47
C LEU A 406 24.69 2.85 0.70
N LYS A 407 23.90 1.78 0.59
CA LYS A 407 23.08 1.28 1.69
C LYS A 407 23.95 0.92 2.90
N PHE A 408 25.00 0.14 2.70
CA PHE A 408 25.89 -0.25 3.80
C PHE A 408 26.59 0.96 4.42
N MET A 409 27.07 1.91 3.62
CA MET A 409 27.67 3.13 4.12
C MET A 409 26.69 3.95 4.97
N LEU A 410 25.46 4.17 4.48
CA LEU A 410 24.44 4.92 5.22
C LEU A 410 24.01 4.20 6.50
N SER A 411 23.87 2.88 6.46
CA SER A 411 23.52 2.07 7.63
C SER A 411 24.60 2.17 8.72
N THR A 412 25.88 2.15 8.34
CA THR A 412 27.01 2.30 9.28
C THR A 412 27.07 3.71 9.86
N ILE A 413 26.89 4.76 9.03
CA ILE A 413 26.97 6.16 9.47
C ILE A 413 25.82 6.51 10.42
N LEU A 414 24.61 6.05 10.10
CA LEU A 414 23.40 6.35 10.89
C LEU A 414 23.21 5.40 12.07
N GLY A 415 24.08 4.39 12.25
CA GLY A 415 23.94 3.41 13.32
C GLY A 415 22.61 2.65 13.30
N ALA A 416 21.94 2.60 12.13
CA ALA A 416 20.68 1.90 11.99
C ALA A 416 20.96 0.40 12.11
N SER A 417 20.41 -0.22 13.15
CA SER A 417 20.37 -1.68 13.26
C SER A 417 19.63 -2.20 12.03
N ASP A 418 20.32 -2.98 11.22
CA ASP A 418 19.79 -3.44 9.94
C ASP A 418 18.53 -4.25 10.19
N ASP A 419 17.44 -3.88 9.50
CA ASP A 419 16.35 -4.81 9.25
C ASP A 419 16.84 -5.88 8.27
N ALA A 420 17.86 -6.60 8.69
CA ALA A 420 18.44 -7.73 7.99
C ALA A 420 17.41 -8.82 7.68
N HIS A 421 16.21 -8.63 8.20
CA HIS A 421 15.10 -9.57 8.16
C HIS A 421 14.70 -9.98 6.74
N ILE A 422 14.57 -9.03 5.81
CA ILE A 422 14.20 -9.37 4.42
C ILE A 422 15.36 -10.10 3.72
N SER A 423 16.59 -9.69 3.95
CA SER A 423 17.76 -10.38 3.40
C SER A 423 17.91 -11.77 4.00
N ALA A 424 17.70 -11.93 5.30
CA ALA A 424 17.69 -13.23 5.97
C ALA A 424 16.54 -14.12 5.47
N LEU A 425 15.35 -13.57 5.27
CA LEU A 425 14.21 -14.29 4.70
C LEU A 425 14.49 -14.79 3.28
N ILE A 426 15.07 -13.96 2.41
CA ILE A 426 15.46 -14.37 1.06
C ILE A 426 16.57 -15.42 1.13
N LYS A 427 17.58 -15.21 1.98
CA LYS A 427 18.67 -16.17 2.19
C LYS A 427 18.15 -17.53 2.64
N SER A 428 17.20 -17.59 3.56
CA SER A 428 16.61 -18.84 4.05
C SER A 428 15.86 -19.63 2.99
N LYS A 429 15.34 -18.96 1.94
CA LYS A 429 14.64 -19.63 0.82
C LYS A 429 15.58 -20.33 -0.16
N PHE A 430 16.84 -19.88 -0.27
CA PHE A 430 17.82 -20.41 -1.21
C PHE A 430 18.99 -21.16 -0.55
N THR A 431 19.06 -21.10 0.78
CA THR A 431 20.11 -21.76 1.56
C THR A 431 19.51 -22.53 2.75
N SER A 432 20.30 -23.34 3.40
CA SER A 432 19.93 -24.02 4.65
C SER A 432 19.94 -23.13 5.88
N TYR A 433 20.11 -21.81 5.71
CA TYR A 433 20.11 -20.84 6.81
C TYR A 433 18.75 -20.79 7.50
N LYS A 434 18.72 -21.02 8.81
CA LYS A 434 17.54 -20.96 9.66
C LYS A 434 17.92 -20.29 10.97
N ASP A 435 17.14 -19.33 11.40
CA ASP A 435 17.17 -18.73 12.72
C ASP A 435 15.73 -18.59 13.25
N PHE A 436 15.59 -18.32 14.53
CA PHE A 436 14.29 -18.22 15.19
C PHE A 436 13.34 -17.28 14.47
N HIS A 437 13.78 -16.06 14.17
CA HIS A 437 12.95 -15.03 13.55
C HIS A 437 12.55 -15.38 12.12
N THR A 438 13.48 -15.90 11.34
CA THR A 438 13.22 -16.33 9.96
C THR A 438 12.22 -17.49 9.93
N MET A 439 12.31 -18.44 10.84
CA MET A 439 11.36 -19.54 10.94
C MET A 439 9.96 -19.08 11.34
N MET A 440 9.84 -18.09 12.22
CA MET A 440 8.55 -17.49 12.55
C MET A 440 7.79 -17.00 11.33
N TYR A 441 8.50 -16.42 10.35
CA TYR A 441 7.90 -15.98 9.08
C TYR A 441 7.71 -17.12 8.10
N THR A 442 8.72 -17.94 7.85
CA THR A 442 8.64 -19.00 6.83
C THR A 442 7.64 -20.09 7.17
N CYS A 443 7.32 -20.27 8.43
CA CYS A 443 6.26 -21.18 8.88
C CYS A 443 4.85 -20.63 8.65
N ALA A 444 4.69 -19.34 8.41
CA ALA A 444 3.42 -18.76 7.97
C ALA A 444 3.29 -18.89 6.46
N ALA A 445 2.20 -19.49 5.98
CA ALA A 445 1.96 -19.75 4.56
C ALA A 445 2.04 -18.49 3.68
N GLU A 446 1.67 -17.34 4.23
CA GLU A 446 1.70 -16.05 3.53
C GLU A 446 3.10 -15.61 3.08
N PHE A 447 4.15 -16.03 3.79
CA PHE A 447 5.55 -15.69 3.49
C PHE A 447 6.31 -16.79 2.76
N ASP A 448 5.64 -17.89 2.44
CA ASP A 448 6.23 -18.95 1.63
C ASP A 448 6.13 -18.68 0.13
N PHE A 449 6.69 -19.60 -0.68
CA PHE A 449 6.52 -19.56 -2.13
C PHE A 449 5.04 -19.59 -2.50
N ILE A 450 4.71 -19.05 -3.68
CA ILE A 450 3.34 -19.06 -4.18
C ILE A 450 2.83 -20.51 -4.28
N GLU A 451 1.64 -20.76 -3.78
CA GLU A 451 0.98 -22.05 -3.88
C GLU A 451 0.62 -22.37 -5.34
N VAL A 452 0.76 -23.63 -5.75
CA VAL A 452 0.45 -24.10 -7.11
C VAL A 452 -1.01 -23.84 -7.49
N GLU A 453 -1.91 -23.80 -6.51
CA GLU A 453 -3.32 -23.48 -6.75
C GLU A 453 -3.54 -22.07 -7.29
N THR A 454 -2.73 -21.09 -6.88
CA THR A 454 -2.88 -19.69 -7.33
C THR A 454 -2.68 -19.53 -8.84
N PRO A 455 -1.58 -20.02 -9.47
CA PRO A 455 -1.47 -20.04 -10.92
C PRO A 455 -2.58 -20.82 -11.63
N ILE A 456 -3.07 -21.92 -11.05
CA ILE A 456 -4.19 -22.69 -11.59
C ILE A 456 -5.47 -21.86 -11.58
N ARG A 457 -5.74 -21.09 -10.52
CA ARG A 457 -6.88 -20.15 -10.46
C ARG A 457 -6.78 -19.10 -11.57
N TYR A 458 -5.58 -18.52 -11.79
CA TYR A 458 -5.36 -17.56 -12.88
C TYR A 458 -5.53 -18.20 -14.28
N LEU A 459 -5.19 -19.47 -14.46
CA LEU A 459 -5.45 -20.21 -15.70
C LEU A 459 -6.94 -20.42 -15.91
N LYS A 460 -7.69 -20.84 -14.88
CA LYS A 460 -9.14 -21.07 -14.96
C LYS A 460 -9.91 -19.78 -15.27
N THR A 461 -9.49 -18.65 -14.75
CA THR A 461 -10.10 -17.33 -15.05
C THR A 461 -9.55 -16.71 -16.33
N LEU A 462 -8.66 -17.37 -17.07
CA LEU A 462 -7.96 -16.89 -18.26
C LEU A 462 -7.11 -15.62 -18.03
N LEU A 463 -6.94 -15.16 -16.80
CA LEU A 463 -6.17 -13.95 -16.50
C LEU A 463 -4.69 -14.11 -16.89
N LEU A 464 -4.08 -15.26 -16.57
CA LEU A 464 -2.68 -15.55 -16.92
C LEU A 464 -2.48 -15.70 -18.43
N PRO A 465 -3.25 -16.51 -19.17
CA PRO A 465 -3.13 -16.62 -20.62
C PRO A 465 -3.24 -15.29 -21.35
N ILE A 466 -4.18 -14.43 -20.93
CA ILE A 466 -4.37 -13.11 -21.50
C ILE A 466 -3.12 -12.24 -21.30
N ASN A 467 -2.54 -12.23 -20.10
CA ASN A 467 -1.34 -11.46 -19.82
C ASN A 467 -0.14 -11.97 -20.63
N VAL A 468 0.04 -13.27 -20.75
CA VAL A 468 1.08 -13.88 -21.60
C VAL A 468 0.88 -13.47 -23.07
N LEU A 469 -0.35 -13.51 -23.58
CA LEU A 469 -0.67 -13.07 -24.94
C LEU A 469 -0.34 -11.59 -25.15
N VAL A 470 -0.75 -10.72 -24.22
CA VAL A 470 -0.50 -9.27 -24.29
C VAL A 470 1.00 -8.99 -24.33
N VAL A 471 1.77 -9.59 -23.41
CA VAL A 471 3.24 -9.42 -23.38
C VAL A 471 3.88 -9.97 -24.64
N ALA A 472 3.47 -11.14 -25.11
CA ALA A 472 3.97 -11.75 -26.36
C ALA A 472 3.73 -10.83 -27.57
N VAL A 473 2.54 -10.23 -27.68
CA VAL A 473 2.22 -9.26 -28.76
C VAL A 473 3.07 -8.00 -28.67
N ILE A 474 3.32 -7.50 -27.46
CA ILE A 474 4.20 -6.33 -27.23
C ILE A 474 5.62 -6.64 -27.72
N VAL A 475 6.17 -7.78 -27.32
CA VAL A 475 7.51 -8.25 -27.71
C VAL A 475 7.59 -8.51 -29.21
N TRP A 476 6.62 -9.23 -29.79
CA TRP A 476 6.56 -9.55 -31.22
C TRP A 476 6.54 -8.28 -32.08
N LYS A 477 5.67 -7.32 -31.77
CA LYS A 477 5.63 -6.03 -32.49
C LYS A 477 6.95 -5.27 -32.43
N ARG A 478 7.70 -5.43 -31.34
CA ARG A 478 9.02 -4.84 -31.22
C ARG A 478 10.05 -5.48 -32.14
N ILE A 479 10.11 -6.82 -32.13
CA ILE A 479 11.06 -7.57 -32.96
C ILE A 479 10.76 -7.31 -34.44
N SER A 480 9.51 -7.40 -34.86
CA SER A 480 9.07 -7.14 -36.24
C SER A 480 9.43 -5.74 -36.75
N ARG A 481 9.38 -4.70 -35.88
CA ARG A 481 9.80 -3.35 -36.25
C ARG A 481 11.32 -3.21 -36.37
N LYS A 482 12.11 -3.89 -35.52
CA LYS A 482 13.57 -3.92 -35.66
C LYS A 482 13.99 -4.59 -36.97
N CYS A 483 13.33 -5.66 -37.34
CA CYS A 483 13.61 -6.39 -38.58
C CYS A 483 13.29 -5.54 -39.82
N LYS A 484 12.17 -4.82 -39.84
CA LYS A 484 11.83 -3.90 -40.94
C LYS A 484 12.80 -2.72 -41.08
N ARG A 485 13.32 -2.17 -39.98
CA ARG A 485 14.32 -1.09 -39.99
C ARG A 485 15.72 -1.54 -40.45
N GLY A 486 16.01 -2.81 -40.31
CA GLY A 486 17.28 -3.38 -40.80
C GLY A 486 17.31 -3.66 -42.34
N LEU A 487 16.13 -3.74 -42.99
CA LEU A 487 16.02 -4.01 -44.42
C LEU A 487 15.89 -2.73 -45.29
N ASP A 488 15.45 -1.58 -44.71
CA ASP A 488 15.20 -0.35 -45.46
C ASP A 488 16.30 0.70 -45.18
N HIS A 489 17.47 0.53 -45.84
CA HIS A 489 18.51 1.55 -45.75
C HIS A 489 18.35 2.68 -46.81
N GLU A 490 17.28 2.67 -47.59
CA GLU A 490 17.03 3.69 -48.62
C GLU A 490 15.54 3.98 -48.84
N SER A 491 14.98 4.92 -48.08
CA SER A 491 13.91 5.76 -48.63
C SER A 491 13.59 6.94 -47.70
N VAL A 492 13.89 8.13 -48.18
CA VAL A 492 13.58 9.47 -47.66
C VAL A 492 12.06 9.68 -47.47
N VAL A 493 11.22 8.83 -48.01
CA VAL A 493 9.75 8.85 -47.92
C VAL A 493 9.22 8.49 -46.52
N CYS A 494 9.98 7.74 -45.70
CA CYS A 494 9.57 7.39 -44.33
C CYS A 494 9.69 8.55 -43.32
N ALA A 495 10.45 9.60 -43.63
CA ALA A 495 10.61 10.74 -42.72
C ALA A 495 9.40 11.68 -42.70
N LEU A 496 8.57 11.68 -43.74
CA LEU A 496 7.37 12.52 -43.87
C LEU A 496 6.10 11.90 -43.26
N LEU A 497 6.12 10.60 -42.98
CA LEU A 497 5.00 9.87 -42.31
C LEU A 497 5.17 9.76 -40.81
N ASP A 498 6.11 10.45 -40.19
CA ASP A 498 6.53 10.26 -38.79
C ASP A 498 5.74 11.08 -37.75
N SER A 499 4.63 11.71 -38.15
CA SER A 499 3.67 12.24 -37.16
C SER A 499 3.04 11.11 -36.31
N ASP A 500 2.86 9.93 -36.90
CA ASP A 500 2.45 8.70 -36.18
C ASP A 500 3.62 8.07 -35.39
N GLY A 501 4.87 8.29 -35.75
CA GLY A 501 6.06 7.74 -35.12
C GLY A 501 6.30 8.29 -33.71
N VAL A 502 6.08 9.57 -33.48
CA VAL A 502 6.32 10.23 -32.18
C VAL A 502 5.23 9.84 -31.17
N PHE A 503 3.97 9.78 -31.58
CA PHE A 503 2.86 9.32 -30.73
C PHE A 503 3.03 7.83 -30.36
N ASN A 504 3.53 7.05 -31.29
CA ASN A 504 3.81 5.63 -31.07
C ASN A 504 4.96 5.37 -30.08
N LYS A 505 6.00 6.22 -30.04
CA LYS A 505 7.12 6.10 -29.10
C LYS A 505 6.69 6.34 -27.64
N GLN A 506 5.82 7.30 -27.39
CA GLN A 506 5.32 7.62 -26.06
C GLN A 506 4.39 6.53 -25.52
N TYR A 507 3.52 5.99 -26.36
CA TYR A 507 2.70 4.85 -26.00
C TYR A 507 3.56 3.63 -25.62
N GLN A 508 4.65 3.39 -26.34
CA GLN A 508 5.58 2.31 -26.04
C GLN A 508 6.30 2.47 -24.70
N GLN A 509 6.62 3.71 -24.27
CA GLN A 509 7.22 3.95 -22.95
C GLN A 509 6.36 3.36 -21.83
N GLY A 510 5.05 3.65 -21.85
CA GLY A 510 4.12 3.09 -20.88
C GLY A 510 4.02 1.56 -20.93
N LEU A 511 3.95 1.00 -22.15
CA LEU A 511 3.83 -0.48 -22.30
C LEU A 511 5.06 -1.22 -21.81
N VAL A 512 6.25 -0.72 -22.13
CA VAL A 512 7.51 -1.36 -21.67
C VAL A 512 7.64 -1.27 -20.16
N TYR A 513 7.35 -0.11 -19.58
CA TYR A 513 7.34 0.06 -18.14
C TYR A 513 6.39 -0.97 -17.47
N HIS A 514 5.14 -1.08 -17.94
CA HIS A 514 4.17 -2.01 -17.36
C HIS A 514 4.57 -3.48 -17.53
N SER A 515 5.17 -3.84 -18.66
CA SER A 515 5.67 -5.22 -18.88
C SER A 515 6.81 -5.57 -17.94
N LEU A 516 7.74 -4.63 -17.70
CA LEU A 516 8.84 -4.81 -16.75
C LEU A 516 8.33 -4.85 -15.31
N GLN A 517 7.37 -4.00 -14.97
CA GLN A 517 6.75 -3.98 -13.65
C GLN A 517 5.96 -5.26 -13.38
N LEU A 518 5.26 -5.80 -14.39
CA LEU A 518 4.60 -7.10 -14.30
C LEU A 518 5.62 -8.20 -14.00
N GLY A 519 6.76 -8.20 -14.69
CA GLY A 519 7.86 -9.13 -14.43
C GLY A 519 8.38 -9.03 -13.00
N ALA A 520 8.62 -7.80 -12.51
CA ALA A 520 9.06 -7.57 -11.13
C ALA A 520 8.05 -8.09 -10.10
N PHE A 521 6.77 -7.77 -10.27
CA PHE A 521 5.71 -8.27 -9.38
C PHE A 521 5.53 -9.79 -9.46
N THR A 522 5.76 -10.40 -10.63
CA THR A 522 5.74 -11.85 -10.76
C THR A 522 6.86 -12.50 -9.94
N VAL A 523 8.08 -11.98 -10.03
CA VAL A 523 9.21 -12.49 -9.23
C VAL A 523 8.93 -12.35 -7.73
N LEU A 524 8.42 -11.20 -7.29
CA LEU A 524 8.07 -10.99 -5.88
C LEU A 524 6.98 -11.95 -5.41
N ALA A 525 5.92 -12.14 -6.18
CA ALA A 525 4.82 -13.03 -5.82
C ALA A 525 5.24 -14.51 -5.80
N LEU A 526 6.15 -14.92 -6.68
CA LEU A 526 6.73 -16.29 -6.68
C LEU A 526 7.52 -16.54 -5.40
N LEU A 527 8.27 -15.54 -4.92
CA LEU A 527 9.09 -15.66 -3.73
C LEU A 527 8.29 -15.59 -2.43
N ILE A 528 7.24 -14.75 -2.40
CA ILE A 528 6.42 -14.49 -1.22
C ILE A 528 4.96 -14.42 -1.65
N MET A 529 4.16 -15.42 -1.27
CA MET A 529 2.76 -15.57 -1.69
C MET A 529 1.91 -14.33 -1.37
N ARG A 530 2.14 -13.66 -0.24
CA ARG A 530 1.42 -12.44 0.15
C ARG A 530 1.53 -11.34 -0.92
N LEU A 531 2.64 -11.29 -1.69
CA LEU A 531 2.88 -10.26 -2.70
C LEU A 531 2.09 -10.48 -4.01
N LYS A 532 1.31 -11.57 -4.12
CA LYS A 532 0.33 -11.74 -5.20
C LYS A 532 -0.68 -10.61 -5.27
N LEU A 533 -0.91 -9.90 -4.16
CA LEU A 533 -1.77 -8.73 -4.12
C LEU A 533 -1.25 -7.52 -4.95
N PHE A 534 0.02 -7.51 -5.35
CA PHE A 534 0.54 -6.57 -6.36
C PHE A 534 0.45 -7.15 -7.78
N LEU A 535 0.72 -8.45 -7.91
CA LEU A 535 0.70 -9.13 -9.20
C LEU A 535 -0.70 -9.16 -9.80
N THR A 536 -1.71 -9.62 -9.05
CA THR A 536 -3.06 -9.84 -9.58
C THR A 536 -3.74 -8.56 -10.09
N PRO A 537 -3.78 -7.45 -9.32
CA PRO A 537 -4.35 -6.20 -9.84
C PRO A 537 -3.57 -5.64 -11.02
N HIS A 538 -2.23 -5.81 -11.05
CA HIS A 538 -1.44 -5.36 -12.20
C HIS A 538 -1.74 -6.20 -13.46
N MET A 539 -1.95 -7.51 -13.32
CA MET A 539 -2.45 -8.37 -14.40
C MET A 539 -3.83 -7.91 -14.90
N CYS A 540 -4.72 -7.48 -14.00
CA CYS A 540 -6.04 -6.96 -14.38
C CYS A 540 -5.92 -5.67 -15.22
N ILE A 541 -5.00 -4.78 -14.85
CA ILE A 541 -4.71 -3.56 -15.64
C ILE A 541 -4.14 -3.94 -17.01
N MET A 542 -3.20 -4.86 -17.07
CA MET A 542 -2.58 -5.32 -18.32
C MET A 542 -3.57 -6.03 -19.24
N ALA A 543 -4.55 -6.76 -18.69
CA ALA A 543 -5.61 -7.40 -19.46
C ALA A 543 -6.46 -6.39 -20.26
N SER A 544 -6.59 -5.14 -19.77
CA SER A 544 -7.26 -4.06 -20.52
C SER A 544 -6.68 -3.82 -21.91
N LEU A 545 -5.40 -4.13 -22.10
CA LEU A 545 -4.69 -3.94 -23.37
C LEU A 545 -5.22 -4.83 -24.50
N LEU A 546 -6.03 -5.87 -24.24
CA LEU A 546 -6.80 -6.58 -25.26
C LEU A 546 -7.70 -5.62 -26.06
N CYS A 547 -8.19 -4.56 -25.40
CA CYS A 547 -9.04 -3.54 -26.04
C CYS A 547 -8.24 -2.50 -26.82
N SER A 548 -6.90 -2.56 -26.82
CA SER A 548 -6.06 -1.58 -27.48
C SER A 548 -5.99 -1.79 -28.97
N LYS A 549 -6.51 -0.81 -29.74
CA LYS A 549 -6.41 -0.80 -31.20
C LYS A 549 -4.95 -0.78 -31.68
N GLN A 550 -4.06 -0.17 -30.92
CA GLN A 550 -2.64 -0.09 -31.29
C GLN A 550 -1.93 -1.45 -31.18
N LEU A 551 -2.35 -2.31 -30.26
CA LEU A 551 -1.79 -3.65 -30.10
C LEU A 551 -2.49 -4.69 -30.98
N PHE A 552 -3.82 -4.68 -31.03
CA PHE A 552 -4.64 -5.69 -31.67
C PHE A 552 -5.38 -5.19 -32.93
N GLY A 553 -4.97 -4.04 -33.50
CA GLY A 553 -5.59 -3.47 -34.72
C GLY A 553 -5.51 -4.34 -35.97
N TRP A 554 -4.67 -5.39 -35.96
CA TRP A 554 -4.60 -6.40 -37.03
C TRP A 554 -5.82 -7.32 -37.08
N PHE A 555 -6.65 -7.33 -36.04
CA PHE A 555 -7.93 -8.06 -36.03
C PHE A 555 -9.00 -7.48 -36.96
N GLY A 556 -8.69 -6.36 -37.65
CA GLY A 556 -9.59 -5.71 -38.63
C GLY A 556 -10.49 -4.65 -38.02
N GLU A 557 -11.79 -4.69 -38.32
CA GLU A 557 -12.74 -3.69 -37.86
C GLU A 557 -12.89 -3.64 -36.34
N ARG A 558 -13.15 -2.47 -35.81
CA ARG A 558 -13.32 -2.23 -34.38
C ARG A 558 -14.43 -3.09 -33.76
N SER A 559 -15.49 -3.36 -34.50
CA SER A 559 -16.60 -4.22 -34.05
C SER A 559 -16.17 -5.66 -33.85
N LYS A 560 -15.34 -6.20 -34.73
CA LYS A 560 -14.82 -7.58 -34.62
C LYS A 560 -13.89 -7.74 -33.42
N GLN A 561 -13.02 -6.73 -33.18
CA GLN A 561 -12.16 -6.73 -31.99
C GLN A 561 -12.99 -6.65 -30.71
N GLN A 562 -14.01 -5.78 -30.67
CA GLN A 562 -14.91 -5.69 -29.49
C GLN A 562 -15.65 -7.00 -29.25
N MET A 563 -16.17 -7.63 -30.31
CA MET A 563 -16.82 -8.93 -30.20
C MET A 563 -15.89 -10.01 -29.65
N ALA A 564 -14.63 -10.07 -30.13
CA ALA A 564 -13.64 -11.00 -29.60
C ALA A 564 -13.36 -10.75 -28.12
N VAL A 565 -13.24 -9.49 -27.71
CA VAL A 565 -13.06 -9.15 -26.28
C VAL A 565 -14.28 -9.57 -25.47
N PHE A 566 -15.50 -9.33 -25.94
CA PHE A 566 -16.72 -9.80 -25.26
C PHE A 566 -16.77 -11.33 -25.12
N CYS A 567 -16.38 -12.08 -26.15
CA CYS A 567 -16.27 -13.54 -26.07
C CYS A 567 -15.28 -13.98 -25.01
N VAL A 568 -14.11 -13.35 -24.97
CA VAL A 568 -13.08 -13.65 -23.94
C VAL A 568 -13.61 -13.34 -22.54
N VAL A 569 -14.25 -12.18 -22.34
CA VAL A 569 -14.82 -11.79 -21.05
C VAL A 569 -15.95 -12.75 -20.64
N ALA A 570 -16.79 -13.18 -21.58
CA ALA A 570 -17.84 -14.17 -21.31
C ALA A 570 -17.26 -15.52 -20.84
N LEU A 571 -16.16 -15.98 -21.46
CA LEU A 571 -15.45 -17.18 -21.01
C LEU A 571 -14.84 -17.01 -19.61
N MET A 572 -14.24 -15.84 -19.35
CA MET A 572 -13.73 -15.50 -18.01
C MET A 572 -14.82 -15.46 -16.96
N ALA A 573 -16.02 -14.98 -17.33
CA ALA A 573 -17.16 -14.84 -16.44
C ALA A 573 -17.66 -16.19 -15.90
N VAL A 574 -17.53 -17.27 -16.65
CA VAL A 574 -17.96 -18.63 -16.22
C VAL A 574 -17.28 -18.99 -14.88
N GLN A 575 -15.97 -18.94 -14.82
CA GLN A 575 -15.22 -19.22 -13.58
C GLN A 575 -15.28 -18.02 -12.62
N GLY A 576 -15.27 -16.79 -13.15
CA GLY A 576 -15.29 -15.57 -12.35
C GLY A 576 -16.54 -15.44 -11.49
N VAL A 577 -17.70 -15.72 -12.04
CA VAL A 577 -18.98 -15.72 -11.29
C VAL A 577 -18.99 -16.84 -10.26
N SER A 578 -18.51 -18.03 -10.60
CA SER A 578 -18.37 -19.12 -9.63
C SER A 578 -17.46 -18.73 -8.45
N ASN A 579 -16.34 -18.03 -8.71
CA ASN A 579 -15.45 -17.55 -7.65
C ASN A 579 -16.17 -16.51 -6.75
N LEU A 580 -16.95 -15.60 -7.33
CA LEU A 580 -17.73 -14.61 -6.56
C LEU A 580 -18.80 -15.27 -5.71
N GLN A 581 -19.53 -16.23 -6.27
CA GLN A 581 -20.54 -16.99 -5.53
C GLN A 581 -19.93 -17.78 -4.38
N ALA A 582 -18.77 -18.40 -4.60
CA ALA A 582 -18.05 -19.10 -3.54
C ALA A 582 -17.63 -18.16 -2.39
N GLN A 583 -17.24 -16.92 -2.70
CA GLN A 583 -16.92 -15.93 -1.67
C GLN A 583 -18.16 -15.44 -0.91
N TRP A 584 -19.26 -15.17 -1.62
CA TRP A 584 -20.52 -14.77 -0.98
C TRP A 584 -21.15 -15.88 -0.15
N GLY A 585 -20.82 -17.13 -0.46
CA GLY A 585 -21.24 -18.31 0.31
C GLY A 585 -20.42 -18.53 1.59
N ILE A 586 -19.38 -17.75 1.85
CA ILE A 586 -18.68 -17.79 3.13
C ILE A 586 -19.57 -17.09 4.15
N ILE A 587 -20.18 -17.88 5.02
CA ILE A 587 -20.99 -17.42 6.16
C ILE A 587 -20.28 -17.90 7.41
N GLY A 588 -19.98 -16.98 8.30
CA GLY A 588 -19.33 -17.24 9.58
C GLY A 588 -20.04 -16.52 10.70
N GLU A 589 -19.83 -16.96 11.90
CA GLU A 589 -20.19 -16.26 13.12
C GLU A 589 -18.93 -15.97 13.92
N PHE A 590 -18.82 -14.76 14.42
CA PHE A 590 -17.73 -14.42 15.32
C PHE A 590 -18.14 -14.79 16.75
N SER A 591 -17.41 -15.71 17.35
CA SER A 591 -17.51 -16.05 18.76
C SER A 591 -16.13 -16.40 19.28
N ASN A 592 -15.76 -15.85 20.43
CA ASN A 592 -14.51 -16.19 21.12
C ASN A 592 -14.68 -16.02 22.64
N MET A 593 -15.58 -16.80 23.21
CA MET A 593 -15.91 -16.77 24.64
C MET A 593 -14.67 -16.93 25.55
N PRO A 594 -13.73 -17.85 25.29
CA PRO A 594 -12.56 -17.96 26.14
C PRO A 594 -11.70 -16.70 26.19
N GLN A 595 -11.65 -15.93 25.07
CA GLN A 595 -10.93 -14.66 25.05
C GLN A 595 -11.70 -13.55 25.76
N GLU A 596 -13.03 -13.52 25.64
CA GLU A 596 -13.90 -12.59 26.38
C GLU A 596 -13.70 -12.78 27.89
N GLU A 597 -13.83 -14.00 28.40
CA GLU A 597 -13.58 -14.34 29.80
C GLU A 597 -12.18 -13.93 30.30
N LEU A 598 -11.17 -14.11 29.45
CA LEU A 598 -9.81 -13.66 29.74
C LEU A 598 -9.73 -12.15 29.90
N LEU A 599 -10.32 -11.39 28.97
CA LEU A 599 -10.28 -9.92 28.96
C LEU A 599 -11.06 -9.33 30.14
N ASP A 600 -12.23 -9.89 30.46
CA ASP A 600 -13.04 -9.50 31.60
C ASP A 600 -12.29 -9.79 32.91
N TRP A 601 -11.70 -10.99 33.02
CA TRP A 601 -10.89 -11.33 34.20
C TRP A 601 -9.71 -10.37 34.37
N ILE A 602 -9.01 -9.99 33.28
CA ILE A 602 -7.90 -9.03 33.34
C ILE A 602 -8.41 -7.68 33.82
N GLN A 603 -9.56 -7.23 33.34
CA GLN A 603 -10.13 -5.94 33.69
C GLN A 603 -10.52 -5.86 35.17
N ASP A 604 -11.14 -6.91 35.67
CA ASP A 604 -11.69 -6.94 37.02
C ASP A 604 -10.65 -7.29 38.09
N ASN A 605 -9.68 -8.15 37.80
CA ASN A 605 -8.78 -8.74 38.79
C ASN A 605 -7.33 -8.21 38.72
N THR A 606 -7.01 -7.32 37.78
CA THR A 606 -5.63 -6.81 37.68
C THR A 606 -5.56 -5.30 37.77
N HIS A 607 -4.46 -4.80 38.33
CA HIS A 607 -4.21 -3.36 38.43
C HIS A 607 -3.93 -2.76 37.03
N HIS A 608 -4.29 -1.47 36.81
CA HIS A 608 -4.08 -0.80 35.52
C HIS A 608 -2.63 -0.80 35.03
N ASN A 609 -1.67 -0.83 35.91
CA ASN A 609 -0.24 -0.89 35.60
C ASN A 609 0.34 -2.31 35.55
N ALA A 610 -0.50 -3.33 35.60
CA ALA A 610 -0.05 -4.72 35.52
C ALA A 610 0.47 -5.03 34.11
N VAL A 611 1.69 -5.55 34.03
CA VAL A 611 2.41 -5.77 32.77
C VAL A 611 2.18 -7.19 32.27
N PHE A 612 1.72 -7.29 31.03
CA PHE A 612 1.38 -8.56 30.39
C PHE A 612 2.39 -8.97 29.32
N ALA A 613 2.61 -10.26 29.19
CA ALA A 613 3.34 -10.91 28.12
C ALA A 613 2.61 -12.18 27.66
N GLY A 614 2.78 -12.56 26.41
CA GLY A 614 2.14 -13.76 25.86
C GLY A 614 2.28 -13.84 24.34
N ALA A 615 1.40 -14.61 23.71
CA ALA A 615 1.33 -14.67 22.25
C ALA A 615 1.01 -13.28 21.66
N MET A 616 1.73 -12.87 20.62
CA MET A 616 1.60 -11.53 20.02
C MET A 616 0.14 -11.17 19.64
N PRO A 617 -0.65 -12.06 19.02
CA PRO A 617 -2.05 -11.75 18.70
C PRO A 617 -2.88 -11.45 19.95
N THR A 618 -2.73 -12.26 21.00
CA THR A 618 -3.46 -12.11 22.26
C THR A 618 -3.07 -10.83 22.98
N MET A 619 -1.78 -10.45 22.94
CA MET A 619 -1.32 -9.21 23.55
C MET A 619 -1.90 -7.96 22.85
N ALA A 620 -2.11 -8.00 21.55
CA ALA A 620 -2.81 -6.92 20.85
C ALA A 620 -4.25 -6.72 21.36
N SER A 621 -4.98 -7.81 21.60
CA SER A 621 -6.34 -7.78 22.17
C SER A 621 -6.33 -7.29 23.63
N VAL A 622 -5.38 -7.75 24.44
CA VAL A 622 -5.21 -7.29 25.84
C VAL A 622 -5.00 -5.78 25.87
N LYS A 623 -4.10 -5.26 25.05
CA LYS A 623 -3.90 -3.79 24.95
C LYS A 623 -5.17 -3.07 24.51
N LEU A 624 -5.83 -3.56 23.44
CA LEU A 624 -6.99 -2.91 22.86
C LEU A 624 -8.16 -2.79 23.83
N SER A 625 -8.53 -3.89 24.47
CA SER A 625 -9.76 -3.96 25.28
C SER A 625 -9.55 -3.63 26.74
N THR A 626 -8.33 -3.78 27.28
CA THR A 626 -8.07 -3.56 28.71
C THR A 626 -7.15 -2.39 29.02
N ASN A 627 -6.49 -1.80 28.03
CA ASN A 627 -5.47 -0.74 28.21
C ASN A 627 -4.35 -1.12 29.20
N ARG A 628 -4.01 -2.42 29.31
CA ARG A 628 -2.88 -2.87 30.14
C ARG A 628 -1.57 -2.79 29.37
N PRO A 629 -0.44 -2.47 30.04
CA PRO A 629 0.89 -2.50 29.44
C PRO A 629 1.26 -3.89 28.96
N ILE A 630 1.80 -3.96 27.73
CA ILE A 630 2.31 -5.18 27.11
C ILE A 630 3.79 -5.05 26.77
N VAL A 631 4.51 -6.15 26.69
CA VAL A 631 5.95 -6.14 26.38
C VAL A 631 6.26 -6.56 24.94
N ASN A 632 5.34 -7.23 24.27
CA ASN A 632 5.48 -7.69 22.89
C ASN A 632 4.14 -7.56 22.14
N HIS A 633 4.22 -7.38 20.83
CA HIS A 633 3.06 -7.13 19.98
C HIS A 633 3.29 -7.64 18.54
N PRO A 634 2.24 -7.76 17.68
CA PRO A 634 2.34 -8.40 16.37
C PRO A 634 3.04 -7.56 15.27
N HIS A 635 3.28 -6.27 15.45
CA HIS A 635 4.05 -5.47 14.50
C HIS A 635 5.56 -5.77 14.64
N TYR A 636 6.01 -6.87 14.04
CA TYR A 636 7.26 -7.58 14.31
C TYR A 636 8.44 -7.11 13.44
N GLU A 637 8.52 -5.80 13.15
CA GLU A 637 9.55 -5.29 12.20
C GLU A 637 10.81 -4.77 12.88
N ASP A 638 10.72 -4.31 14.12
CA ASP A 638 11.85 -3.72 14.86
C ASP A 638 12.76 -4.78 15.49
N ALA A 639 14.07 -4.54 15.46
CA ALA A 639 15.07 -5.46 15.99
C ALA A 639 14.95 -5.63 17.52
N GLY A 640 14.74 -4.53 18.26
CA GLY A 640 14.57 -4.58 19.71
C GLY A 640 13.32 -5.33 20.13
N LEU A 641 12.21 -5.15 19.38
CA LEU A 641 11.00 -5.92 19.60
C LEU A 641 11.19 -7.42 19.32
N ARG A 642 11.95 -7.76 18.27
CA ARG A 642 12.26 -9.18 17.97
C ARG A 642 13.01 -9.85 19.09
N GLU A 643 14.04 -9.20 19.67
CA GLU A 643 14.76 -9.72 20.84
C GLU A 643 13.85 -9.86 22.06
N ARG A 644 13.00 -8.87 22.36
CA ARG A 644 12.03 -8.94 23.45
C ARG A 644 11.04 -10.08 23.25
N THR A 645 10.50 -10.24 22.06
CA THR A 645 9.57 -11.32 21.72
C THR A 645 10.25 -12.68 21.84
N LYS A 646 11.52 -12.80 21.46
CA LYS A 646 12.30 -14.03 21.65
C LYS A 646 12.41 -14.38 23.14
N LEU A 647 12.68 -13.40 24.02
CA LEU A 647 12.70 -13.61 25.47
C LEU A 647 11.32 -14.06 26.01
N VAL A 648 10.24 -13.43 25.55
CA VAL A 648 8.85 -13.82 25.93
C VAL A 648 8.55 -15.23 25.45
N TYR A 649 8.89 -15.56 24.20
CA TYR A 649 8.61 -16.86 23.59
C TYR A 649 9.52 -17.98 24.08
N SER A 650 10.53 -17.68 24.93
CA SER A 650 11.25 -18.72 25.66
C SER A 650 10.34 -19.61 26.52
N MET A 651 9.12 -19.16 26.83
CA MET A 651 8.07 -19.94 27.45
C MET A 651 7.68 -21.21 26.65
N TYR A 652 7.82 -21.16 25.34
CA TYR A 652 7.53 -22.29 24.45
C TYR A 652 8.77 -23.16 24.15
N SER A 653 9.93 -22.81 24.71
CA SER A 653 11.18 -23.55 24.55
C SER A 653 11.21 -24.79 25.46
N ARG A 654 12.33 -25.51 25.40
CA ARG A 654 12.64 -26.63 26.32
C ARG A 654 13.60 -26.23 27.44
N MET A 655 13.80 -24.92 27.65
CA MET A 655 14.62 -24.37 28.74
C MET A 655 14.00 -24.65 30.12
N SER A 656 14.82 -24.48 31.15
CA SER A 656 14.33 -24.62 32.52
C SER A 656 13.37 -23.50 32.90
N GLY A 657 12.36 -23.79 33.72
CA GLY A 657 11.40 -22.80 34.19
C GLY A 657 12.05 -21.60 34.91
N GLU A 658 13.17 -21.84 35.61
CA GLU A 658 13.92 -20.78 36.29
C GLU A 658 14.58 -19.80 35.29
N THR A 659 15.13 -20.30 34.20
CA THR A 659 15.71 -19.46 33.13
C THR A 659 14.64 -18.59 32.48
N VAL A 660 13.50 -19.18 32.15
CA VAL A 660 12.36 -18.47 31.54
C VAL A 660 11.77 -17.43 32.49
N LYS A 661 11.62 -17.78 33.78
CA LYS A 661 11.21 -16.82 34.81
C LYS A 661 12.14 -15.62 34.86
N ARG A 662 13.48 -15.84 34.85
CA ARG A 662 14.49 -14.77 34.82
C ARG A 662 14.37 -13.89 33.58
N ASN A 663 14.09 -14.46 32.41
CA ASN A 663 13.84 -13.71 31.19
C ASN A 663 12.63 -12.79 31.30
N LEU A 664 11.51 -13.28 31.84
CA LEU A 664 10.31 -12.46 32.06
C LEU A 664 10.53 -11.38 33.12
N MET A 665 11.29 -11.66 34.16
CA MET A 665 11.65 -10.69 35.20
C MET A 665 12.53 -9.55 34.62
N LYS A 666 13.46 -9.83 33.70
CA LYS A 666 14.22 -8.80 32.97
C LYS A 666 13.30 -7.82 32.23
N LEU A 667 12.19 -8.30 31.68
CA LEU A 667 11.18 -7.51 30.98
C LEU A 667 10.13 -6.88 31.93
N ARG A 668 10.25 -7.09 33.25
CA ARG A 668 9.32 -6.59 34.29
C ARG A 668 7.88 -7.07 34.08
N VAL A 669 7.70 -8.29 33.60
CA VAL A 669 6.39 -8.91 33.39
C VAL A 669 5.78 -9.31 34.72
N ASP A 670 4.50 -8.96 34.96
CA ASP A 670 3.72 -9.39 36.12
C ASP A 670 2.90 -10.64 35.80
N TYR A 671 2.35 -10.73 34.58
CA TYR A 671 1.48 -11.82 34.17
C TYR A 671 1.85 -12.32 32.78
N PHE A 672 1.90 -13.63 32.64
CA PHE A 672 2.08 -14.26 31.32
C PHE A 672 0.79 -14.97 30.92
N VAL A 673 0.27 -14.67 29.74
CA VAL A 673 -0.88 -15.36 29.17
C VAL A 673 -0.39 -16.53 28.33
N LEU A 674 -0.55 -17.74 28.85
CA LEU A 674 -0.23 -18.98 28.16
C LEU A 674 -1.45 -19.44 27.37
N GLU A 675 -1.27 -19.66 26.08
CA GLU A 675 -2.23 -20.25 25.18
C GLU A 675 -1.70 -21.61 24.73
N ASP A 676 -2.39 -22.68 25.11
CA ASP A 676 -1.94 -24.08 24.89
C ASP A 676 -1.80 -24.39 23.38
N SER A 677 -2.56 -23.74 22.53
CA SER A 677 -2.48 -23.92 21.08
C SER A 677 -1.10 -23.59 20.50
N TRP A 678 -0.39 -22.63 21.06
CA TRP A 678 0.96 -22.25 20.59
C TRP A 678 2.02 -23.31 20.92
N CYS A 679 1.80 -24.10 21.94
CA CYS A 679 2.68 -25.21 22.30
C CYS A 679 2.49 -26.42 21.40
N THR A 680 1.26 -26.70 20.99
CA THR A 680 0.85 -27.93 20.29
C THR A 680 0.63 -27.74 18.80
N ARG A 681 0.30 -26.52 18.36
CA ARG A 681 -0.03 -26.20 16.97
C ARG A 681 1.16 -26.44 16.05
N ARG A 682 0.93 -27.21 14.99
CA ARG A 682 1.91 -27.55 13.97
C ARG A 682 1.32 -27.33 12.59
N THR A 683 1.77 -26.32 11.87
CA THR A 683 1.34 -26.09 10.48
C THR A 683 1.98 -27.10 9.52
N ARG A 684 3.23 -27.43 9.75
CA ARG A 684 4.02 -28.45 9.05
C ARG A 684 5.20 -28.91 9.92
N PRO A 685 5.88 -30.01 9.58
CA PRO A 685 7.06 -30.48 10.30
C PRO A 685 8.10 -29.36 10.48
N GLY A 686 8.61 -29.17 11.69
CA GLY A 686 9.57 -28.13 12.03
C GLY A 686 8.96 -26.73 12.27
N CYS A 687 7.64 -26.61 12.34
CA CYS A 687 6.92 -25.33 12.50
C CYS A 687 6.07 -25.22 13.76
N SER A 688 6.22 -26.11 14.73
CA SER A 688 5.72 -25.83 16.08
C SER A 688 6.68 -24.90 16.83
N MET A 689 6.18 -24.12 17.79
CA MET A 689 7.04 -23.20 18.55
C MET A 689 8.20 -23.90 19.25
N PRO A 690 8.03 -25.07 19.89
CA PRO A 690 9.16 -25.83 20.42
C PRO A 690 10.19 -26.24 19.35
N GLU A 691 9.75 -26.66 18.16
CA GLU A 691 10.66 -27.03 17.07
C GLU A 691 11.42 -25.82 16.49
N ILE A 692 10.80 -24.64 16.48
CA ILE A 692 11.49 -23.38 16.09
C ILE A 692 12.54 -23.04 17.13
N TRP A 693 12.26 -23.24 18.41
CA TRP A 693 13.21 -23.04 19.50
C TRP A 693 14.36 -24.04 19.50
N ASP A 694 14.16 -25.27 19.03
CA ASP A 694 15.20 -26.30 18.92
C ASP A 694 16.36 -25.88 18.01
N ILE A 695 16.15 -24.89 17.12
CA ILE A 695 17.20 -24.30 16.26
C ILE A 695 18.19 -23.44 17.10
N GLU A 696 17.66 -22.74 18.10
CA GLU A 696 18.43 -21.81 18.95
C GLU A 696 19.02 -22.51 20.18
N ASP A 697 18.39 -23.60 20.63
CA ASP A 697 18.74 -24.34 21.83
C ASP A 697 18.82 -25.85 21.54
N PRO A 698 19.83 -26.28 20.74
CA PRO A 698 19.98 -27.67 20.34
C PRO A 698 20.32 -28.62 21.49
N GLU A 699 20.86 -28.10 22.60
CA GLU A 699 21.24 -28.92 23.76
C GLU A 699 20.03 -29.48 24.54
N ASN A 700 18.90 -28.83 24.43
CA ASN A 700 17.67 -29.22 25.10
C ASN A 700 16.69 -30.00 24.21
N VAL A 701 17.06 -30.31 23.00
CA VAL A 701 16.22 -31.10 22.04
C VAL A 701 15.84 -32.45 22.68
N GLY A 702 14.57 -32.80 22.55
CA GLY A 702 14.02 -34.05 23.12
C GLY A 702 13.46 -33.92 24.53
N LYS A 703 13.73 -32.82 25.26
CA LYS A 703 13.05 -32.56 26.55
C LYS A 703 11.60 -32.13 26.32
N VAL A 704 10.74 -32.34 27.33
CA VAL A 704 9.36 -31.86 27.25
C VAL A 704 9.33 -30.35 27.26
N PRO A 705 8.61 -29.69 26.33
CA PRO A 705 8.49 -28.23 26.28
C PRO A 705 7.96 -27.67 27.61
N LEU A 706 8.49 -26.51 28.03
CA LEU A 706 8.09 -25.87 29.29
C LEU A 706 6.59 -25.53 29.30
N CYS A 707 6.05 -25.03 28.20
CA CYS A 707 4.63 -24.74 28.06
C CYS A 707 3.74 -25.96 28.35
N THR A 708 4.14 -27.16 27.89
CA THR A 708 3.42 -28.42 28.19
C THR A 708 3.50 -28.80 29.69
N GLN A 709 4.64 -28.51 30.34
CA GLN A 709 4.78 -28.75 31.78
C GLN A 709 3.88 -27.78 32.56
N LEU A 710 3.90 -26.48 32.20
CA LEU A 710 3.13 -25.45 32.89
C LEU A 710 1.62 -25.56 32.64
N SER A 711 1.22 -26.13 31.51
CA SER A 711 -0.17 -26.45 31.22
C SER A 711 -0.72 -27.47 32.24
N ARG A 712 0.12 -28.39 32.79
CA ARG A 712 -0.25 -29.38 33.82
C ARG A 712 -0.01 -28.84 35.22
N ASN A 713 1.15 -28.28 35.49
CA ASN A 713 1.53 -27.75 36.80
C ASN A 713 2.45 -26.55 36.66
N SER A 714 2.03 -25.39 37.16
CA SER A 714 2.80 -24.13 37.09
C SER A 714 3.84 -23.98 38.22
N HIS A 715 3.72 -24.75 39.32
CA HIS A 715 4.68 -24.68 40.42
C HIS A 715 5.99 -25.40 40.11
N PRO A 716 7.14 -24.96 40.67
CA PRO A 716 7.31 -23.88 41.66
C PRO A 716 7.57 -22.51 41.08
N HIS A 717 7.78 -22.40 39.77
CA HIS A 717 8.28 -21.15 39.15
C HIS A 717 7.22 -20.08 38.90
N PHE A 718 5.97 -20.50 38.68
CA PHE A 718 4.84 -19.61 38.39
C PHE A 718 3.63 -20.04 39.23
N SER A 719 2.63 -19.17 39.34
CA SER A 719 1.32 -19.51 39.96
C SER A 719 0.20 -19.20 38.98
N THR A 720 -0.67 -20.18 38.73
CA THR A 720 -1.85 -19.97 37.89
C THR A 720 -2.88 -19.15 38.67
N VAL A 721 -3.32 -18.03 38.12
CA VAL A 721 -4.31 -17.13 38.73
C VAL A 721 -5.65 -17.14 37.99
N PHE A 722 -5.64 -17.56 36.73
CA PHE A 722 -6.82 -17.77 35.90
C PHE A 722 -6.57 -18.92 34.93
N ALA A 723 -7.61 -19.70 34.64
CA ALA A 723 -7.56 -20.74 33.63
C ALA A 723 -8.96 -20.98 33.05
N ASN A 724 -9.03 -21.10 31.74
CA ASN A 724 -10.19 -21.62 31.03
C ASN A 724 -9.74 -22.64 29.97
N GLU A 725 -10.61 -23.01 29.04
CA GLU A 725 -10.32 -24.04 28.03
C GLU A 725 -9.13 -23.72 27.11
N VAL A 726 -8.83 -22.45 26.88
CA VAL A 726 -7.82 -21.98 25.88
C VAL A 726 -6.67 -21.26 26.55
N TYR A 727 -6.94 -20.47 27.59
CA TYR A 727 -5.96 -19.57 28.21
C TYR A 727 -5.67 -19.93 29.67
N LYS A 728 -4.41 -19.74 30.06
CA LYS A 728 -3.96 -19.75 31.43
C LYS A 728 -3.16 -18.49 31.72
N VAL A 729 -3.50 -17.77 32.78
CA VAL A 729 -2.72 -16.62 33.24
C VAL A 729 -1.80 -17.06 34.35
N LEU A 730 -0.51 -16.93 34.09
CA LEU A 730 0.55 -17.28 35.04
C LEU A 730 1.09 -15.99 35.67
N LYS A 731 1.03 -15.89 36.99
CA LYS A 731 1.65 -14.79 37.73
C LYS A 731 3.14 -15.05 37.85
N VAL A 732 3.96 -14.05 37.48
CA VAL A 732 5.41 -14.08 37.58
C VAL A 732 5.79 -13.54 38.96
N PRO A 733 6.49 -14.32 39.83
CA PRO A 733 6.92 -13.83 41.11
C PRO A 733 7.89 -12.65 40.96
N ARG A 734 7.66 -11.56 41.67
CA ARG A 734 8.62 -10.43 41.72
C ARG A 734 9.87 -10.87 42.48
N ALA A 735 11.07 -10.42 42.05
CA ALA A 735 12.30 -10.62 42.77
C ALA A 735 12.16 -10.07 44.19
N SER A 736 12.45 -10.88 45.18
CA SER A 736 12.51 -10.39 46.57
C SER A 736 13.62 -9.35 46.70
N ARG A 737 13.47 -8.41 47.62
CA ARG A 737 14.45 -7.33 47.87
C ARG A 737 15.85 -7.89 48.27
N GLN A 738 15.95 -9.19 48.48
CA GLN A 738 17.20 -9.87 48.90
C GLN A 738 18.09 -10.30 47.73
N ASP A 739 17.59 -10.24 46.47
CA ASP A 739 18.36 -10.65 45.27
C ASP A 739 18.88 -9.47 44.44
N ARG A 740 18.95 -8.26 45.04
CA ARG A 740 19.56 -7.06 44.40
C ARG A 740 20.96 -6.80 44.91
#